data_03e60d20403c33e1b3931ad79f4f4d4c
#
_entry.id   03e60d20403c33e1b3931ad79f4f4d4c
#
_cell.length_a   1.000
_cell.length_b   1.000
_cell.length_c   1.000
_cell.angle_alpha   90.00
_cell.angle_beta   90.00
_cell.angle_gamma   90.00
#
_symmetry.space_group_name_H-M   'P 1'
#
loop_
_entity.id
_entity.type
_entity.pdbx_description
1 polymer ?
#
loop_
_entity_poly.entity_id
_entity_poly.type
_entity_poly.pdbx_seq_one_letter_code
_entity_poly.pdbx_strand_id
1 'polypeptide(L)'
;TQRTGTYPYFDEKSQLLGLFGAIVVDDASGQVQSFVDGDGKITSINRSQLNKEFVMFMVGSTFWGAEIKKGTQTPLWTNPTLGAVKDDVIRFHVLSIGPGHSFHLHAHRWLDETDYVGMGAAPNIIDVKMMPTGSASHTFTVRAGSGAGSGYWQYNCHILSHKQAGMSGKFHVVDPNSGETGSSIAGASPYGTIYNHTGSGAGLITFEVSDEPGSWFRSARADKIFDITGSTQSLEIIPAGSSVHFVMSDTNAAHTLSSLLWPSGADDPIRGDHLAIPFNQTRAHRGGGIVKLDVPGLYIFTCKIHPYMFAAVIVDDPATAGLDLGETVDLAMGANDIPTSSEFVTRLLRTFFIATSQNNWLDYSSVTPWRAKYPNLSVRVANGMAINLKSLLETRYGTEEQLAALFNPITPGVGEVWIDTQFEKTASKTKPGTITVLDATDWTLKRKISLPGINMNNPHHLWSNRDQSVIYQTQWFDTKLTAINREDGTVLQNIQVGNSPSHVMTLPATDDVIVALSGENGLGKIPAGTSRINVMLPTQGPAQTPANPHSHWVSSTGKIVTANSNTGDVGIYDGRFGAFIARYKTGGFLPKDPYPIAIGMGIDKIYVTNFWDHSINVIKYDGTPLTTIMLLSDYDPISPTGPETLMDRDSDGLVSAGMMPVQTPVDPTGRVVVTANAIGTITIVDTSIDKVVAMLPCDPGCHGVSFGAKKGGGYYAYVTSKFSNQLIVVDPDPNGDGSFADATIAGRISLVAGTGVASDDTVSSLAGMGGQGVYAIPNVYDGWVQNLPDSWKANLTAAQLNPTE
;
A
#
# COMPACT_ATOMS: atom_id res chain seq x y z
N THR A 1 44.02 22.39 -2.18
CA THR A 1 43.54 23.21 -1.08
C THR A 1 42.02 23.31 -1.18
N GLN A 2 41.32 22.73 -0.21
CA GLN A 2 39.90 22.92 -0.10
C GLN A 2 39.61 24.33 0.38
N ARG A 3 38.54 24.95 -0.14
CA ARG A 3 38.03 26.21 0.37
C ARG A 3 37.47 25.99 1.78
N THR A 4 37.55 27.03 2.61
CA THR A 4 36.88 27.07 3.92
C THR A 4 35.38 26.81 3.74
N GLY A 5 34.76 25.99 4.58
CA GLY A 5 33.35 25.67 4.49
C GLY A 5 32.98 24.34 5.13
N THR A 6 31.73 24.05 5.11
CA THR A 6 31.20 22.78 5.61
C THR A 6 30.64 21.97 4.43
N TYR A 7 31.14 20.77 4.24
CA TYR A 7 30.88 19.95 3.08
C TYR A 7 30.15 18.66 3.51
N PRO A 8 28.90 18.44 3.10
CA PRO A 8 28.20 17.21 3.40
C PRO A 8 28.75 16.04 2.56
N TYR A 9 28.72 14.85 3.14
CA TYR A 9 28.85 13.59 2.43
C TYR A 9 27.75 12.64 2.88
N PHE A 10 27.22 11.84 1.98
CA PHE A 10 26.13 10.92 2.28
C PHE A 10 26.04 9.83 1.20
N ASP A 11 25.43 8.72 1.58
CA ASP A 11 24.96 7.71 0.64
C ASP A 11 23.54 8.04 0.19
N GLU A 12 23.29 8.15 -1.11
CA GLU A 12 21.99 8.56 -1.66
C GLU A 12 20.85 7.62 -1.28
N LYS A 13 21.14 6.34 -1.07
CA LYS A 13 20.13 5.35 -0.70
C LYS A 13 19.88 5.27 0.79
N SER A 14 20.91 5.50 1.59
CA SER A 14 20.86 5.30 3.05
C SER A 14 20.92 6.61 3.85
N GLN A 15 20.85 7.77 3.18
CA GLN A 15 20.88 9.08 3.85
C GLN A 15 19.78 9.23 4.91
N LEU A 16 18.57 8.72 4.62
CA LEU A 16 17.44 8.81 5.53
C LEU A 16 17.58 7.87 6.74
N LEU A 17 18.46 6.90 6.66
CA LEU A 17 18.83 5.99 7.74
C LEU A 17 20.03 6.46 8.56
N GLY A 18 20.55 7.68 8.29
CA GLY A 18 21.65 8.27 9.04
C GLY A 18 23.02 8.06 8.44
N LEU A 19 23.14 7.53 7.21
CA LEU A 19 24.44 7.40 6.54
C LEU A 19 24.83 8.71 5.86
N PHE A 20 25.16 9.67 6.65
CA PHE A 20 25.64 10.99 6.23
C PHE A 20 26.61 11.57 7.26
N GLY A 21 27.35 12.59 6.86
CA GLY A 21 28.23 13.34 7.72
C GLY A 21 28.70 14.64 7.08
N ALA A 22 29.59 15.34 7.73
CA ALA A 22 30.14 16.59 7.23
C ALA A 22 31.64 16.67 7.46
N ILE A 23 32.33 17.33 6.53
CA ILE A 23 33.72 17.76 6.67
C ILE A 23 33.71 19.27 6.88
N VAL A 24 34.16 19.72 8.02
CA VAL A 24 34.34 21.13 8.31
C VAL A 24 35.79 21.53 8.00
N VAL A 25 35.95 22.46 7.07
CA VAL A 25 37.27 23.02 6.70
C VAL A 25 37.34 24.43 7.21
N ASP A 26 38.19 24.64 8.23
CA ASP A 26 38.41 25.95 8.81
C ASP A 26 39.53 26.72 8.12
N ASP A 27 39.50 28.05 8.26
CA ASP A 27 40.59 28.89 7.84
C ASP A 27 41.84 28.65 8.71
N ALA A 28 42.99 28.61 8.05
CA ALA A 28 44.27 28.39 8.73
C ALA A 28 44.66 29.52 9.73
N SER A 29 44.06 30.71 9.58
CA SER A 29 44.27 31.83 10.51
C SER A 29 43.57 31.62 11.87
N GLY A 30 42.66 30.63 11.96
CA GLY A 30 41.83 30.40 13.14
C GLY A 30 40.73 31.46 13.32
N GLN A 31 40.49 32.29 12.33
CA GLN A 31 39.35 33.20 12.35
C GLN A 31 38.06 32.45 11.97
N VAL A 32 36.99 32.78 12.66
CA VAL A 32 35.63 32.34 12.32
C VAL A 32 34.82 33.54 11.87
N GLN A 33 33.67 33.21 11.24
CA GLN A 33 32.80 34.24 10.68
C GLN A 33 32.39 35.29 11.70
N SER A 34 32.18 36.50 11.22
CA SER A 34 31.58 37.57 12.00
C SER A 34 30.15 37.18 12.43
N PHE A 35 29.73 37.64 13.57
CA PHE A 35 28.37 37.42 14.08
C PHE A 35 27.72 38.75 14.50
N VAL A 36 26.39 38.72 14.59
CA VAL A 36 25.60 39.83 15.10
C VAL A 36 25.45 39.67 16.62
N ASP A 37 25.86 40.61 17.36
CA ASP A 37 25.61 40.65 18.81
C ASP A 37 24.25 41.31 19.12
N GLY A 38 23.85 41.33 20.42
CA GLY A 38 22.56 41.87 20.84
C GLY A 38 22.35 43.34 20.50
N ASP A 39 23.43 44.11 20.31
CA ASP A 39 23.41 45.54 19.98
C ASP A 39 23.45 45.76 18.46
N GLY A 40 23.39 44.69 17.66
CA GLY A 40 23.46 44.74 16.21
C GLY A 40 24.86 44.94 15.66
N LYS A 41 25.89 44.81 16.46
CA LYS A 41 27.26 44.92 16.01
C LYS A 41 27.75 43.65 15.33
N ILE A 42 28.56 43.86 14.30
CA ILE A 42 29.26 42.78 13.60
C ILE A 42 30.69 42.75 14.11
N THR A 43 31.10 41.61 14.65
CA THR A 43 32.44 41.38 15.15
C THR A 43 33.03 40.10 14.59
N SER A 44 34.31 40.11 14.28
CA SER A 44 35.07 38.89 13.94
C SER A 44 35.64 38.30 15.21
N ILE A 45 35.65 37.00 15.34
CA ILE A 45 36.14 36.27 16.51
C ILE A 45 37.19 35.24 16.09
N ASN A 46 38.05 34.89 17.01
CA ASN A 46 38.92 33.74 16.87
C ASN A 46 38.16 32.47 17.28
N ARG A 47 38.40 31.36 16.61
CA ARG A 47 37.80 30.07 16.93
C ARG A 47 37.95 29.67 18.40
N SER A 48 39.04 30.06 19.03
CA SER A 48 39.27 29.82 20.47
C SER A 48 38.24 30.50 21.39
N GLN A 49 37.46 31.43 20.87
CA GLN A 49 36.41 32.16 21.59
C GLN A 49 35.04 31.51 21.43
N LEU A 50 34.91 30.42 20.61
CA LEU A 50 33.70 29.67 20.53
C LEU A 50 33.47 28.83 21.79
N ASN A 51 32.29 28.95 22.36
CA ASN A 51 31.88 28.14 23.50
C ASN A 51 31.40 26.78 23.07
N LYS A 52 30.65 26.74 21.94
CA LYS A 52 30.13 25.51 21.37
C LYS A 52 30.02 25.57 19.84
N GLU A 53 30.04 24.39 19.21
CA GLU A 53 29.75 24.20 17.80
C GLU A 53 28.73 23.08 17.64
N PHE A 54 27.74 23.32 16.79
CA PHE A 54 26.73 22.33 16.43
C PHE A 54 26.76 22.02 14.93
N VAL A 55 26.68 20.76 14.58
CA VAL A 55 26.36 20.31 13.22
C VAL A 55 24.92 19.83 13.20
N MET A 56 24.13 20.43 12.33
CA MET A 56 22.70 20.13 12.18
C MET A 56 22.40 19.70 10.76
N PHE A 57 22.06 18.43 10.58
CA PHE A 57 21.60 17.91 9.30
C PHE A 57 20.09 18.00 9.22
N MET A 58 19.59 18.50 8.12
CA MET A 58 18.18 18.52 7.75
C MET A 58 17.93 17.41 6.75
N VAL A 59 17.29 16.34 7.19
CA VAL A 59 17.10 15.10 6.41
C VAL A 59 15.66 14.62 6.53
N GLY A 60 14.97 14.48 5.42
CA GLY A 60 13.53 14.15 5.45
C GLY A 60 12.75 15.23 6.21
N SER A 61 12.05 14.86 7.27
CA SER A 61 11.30 15.79 8.14
C SER A 61 11.93 15.90 9.53
N THR A 62 13.24 15.75 9.65
CA THR A 62 13.92 15.63 10.93
C THR A 62 15.24 16.40 10.92
N PHE A 63 15.58 17.02 12.06
CA PHE A 63 16.93 17.49 12.33
C PHE A 63 17.74 16.40 13.00
N TRP A 64 18.98 16.22 12.56
CA TRP A 64 19.97 15.38 13.21
C TRP A 64 21.08 16.27 13.73
N GLY A 65 21.34 16.22 15.01
CA GLY A 65 22.30 17.08 15.64
C GLY A 65 23.53 16.36 16.17
N ALA A 66 24.64 17.07 16.18
CA ALA A 66 25.83 16.69 16.93
C ALA A 66 26.50 17.96 17.54
N GLU A 67 27.02 17.83 18.74
CA GLU A 67 27.86 18.84 19.35
C GLU A 67 29.32 18.50 19.06
N ILE A 68 30.09 19.45 18.54
CA ILE A 68 31.51 19.30 18.25
C ILE A 68 32.32 19.92 19.39
N LYS A 69 33.21 19.13 19.96
CA LYS A 69 34.30 19.60 20.81
C LYS A 69 35.62 19.19 20.19
N LYS A 70 36.67 19.96 20.38
CA LYS A 70 38.00 19.69 19.81
C LYS A 70 38.43 18.25 20.02
N GLY A 71 38.48 17.50 18.94
CA GLY A 71 38.86 16.08 18.93
C GLY A 71 37.76 15.08 19.31
N THR A 72 36.52 15.53 19.62
CA THR A 72 35.38 14.68 19.95
C THR A 72 34.12 15.20 19.32
N GLN A 73 33.24 14.26 18.92
CA GLN A 73 31.91 14.56 18.47
C GLN A 73 30.92 13.79 19.35
N THR A 74 29.94 14.52 19.88
CA THR A 74 28.85 13.92 20.65
C THR A 74 27.59 13.94 19.82
N PRO A 75 27.06 12.77 19.41
CA PRO A 75 25.80 12.71 18.72
C PRO A 75 24.67 13.22 19.63
N LEU A 76 23.81 14.06 19.07
CA LEU A 76 22.60 14.57 19.74
C LEU A 76 21.32 14.01 19.14
N TRP A 77 21.46 13.18 18.11
CA TRP A 77 20.37 12.48 17.41
C TRP A 77 19.30 13.42 16.85
N THR A 78 18.04 12.99 16.91
CA THR A 78 16.95 13.64 16.18
C THR A 78 16.25 14.72 17.00
N ASN A 79 16.05 15.88 16.39
CA ASN A 79 15.36 17.04 17.00
C ASN A 79 15.84 17.36 18.44
N PRO A 80 17.16 17.44 18.70
CA PRO A 80 17.68 17.58 20.05
C PRO A 80 17.30 18.92 20.69
N THR A 81 17.38 18.97 22.01
CA THR A 81 17.46 20.27 22.70
C THR A 81 18.92 20.70 22.75
N LEU A 82 19.28 21.73 21.99
CA LEU A 82 20.60 22.32 21.99
C LEU A 82 20.73 23.22 23.23
N GLY A 83 21.79 23.08 23.97
CA GLY A 83 22.02 23.83 25.23
C GLY A 83 23.17 24.83 25.14
N ALA A 84 23.00 26.02 25.69
CA ALA A 84 24.01 27.03 25.80
C ALA A 84 23.78 27.87 27.06
N VAL A 85 24.85 28.51 27.58
CA VAL A 85 24.70 29.55 28.59
C VAL A 85 24.50 30.88 27.87
N LYS A 86 23.71 31.78 28.46
CA LYS A 86 23.52 33.12 27.90
C LYS A 86 24.86 33.80 27.65
N ASP A 87 24.97 34.48 26.52
CA ASP A 87 26.15 35.13 25.99
C ASP A 87 27.26 34.20 25.45
N ASP A 88 27.07 32.88 25.50
CA ASP A 88 27.94 31.95 24.77
C ASP A 88 27.97 32.28 23.28
N VAL A 89 29.12 32.13 22.67
CA VAL A 89 29.30 32.25 21.22
C VAL A 89 29.20 30.88 20.62
N ILE A 90 28.14 30.67 19.83
CA ILE A 90 27.76 29.39 19.27
C ILE A 90 27.91 29.42 17.75
N ARG A 91 28.59 28.45 17.18
CA ARG A 91 28.69 28.24 15.73
C ARG A 91 27.81 27.12 15.31
N PHE A 92 27.01 27.36 14.29
CA PHE A 92 26.14 26.37 13.65
C PHE A 92 26.64 26.01 12.26
N HIS A 93 26.73 24.73 11.97
CA HIS A 93 26.92 24.17 10.66
C HIS A 93 25.61 23.48 10.29
N VAL A 94 24.83 24.08 9.42
CA VAL A 94 23.55 23.57 9.01
C VAL A 94 23.65 23.02 7.60
N LEU A 95 23.21 21.79 7.41
CA LEU A 95 23.32 21.08 6.14
C LEU A 95 21.96 20.53 5.73
N SER A 96 21.56 20.78 4.49
CA SER A 96 20.38 20.19 3.86
C SER A 96 20.81 19.01 3.01
N ILE A 97 20.21 17.84 3.24
CA ILE A 97 20.49 16.62 2.49
C ILE A 97 19.19 16.15 1.84
N GLY A 98 19.19 16.00 0.52
CA GLY A 98 18.03 15.58 -0.26
C GLY A 98 17.12 16.75 -0.64
N PRO A 99 15.87 16.82 -0.13
CA PRO A 99 14.93 17.91 -0.44
C PRO A 99 15.39 19.26 0.11
N GLY A 100 14.81 20.33 -0.42
CA GLY A 100 15.04 21.67 0.11
C GLY A 100 14.46 21.84 1.52
N HIS A 101 15.18 22.58 2.34
CA HIS A 101 14.77 22.91 3.71
C HIS A 101 14.97 24.39 3.99
N SER A 102 14.44 24.84 5.11
CA SER A 102 14.80 26.15 5.67
C SER A 102 15.17 25.98 7.14
N PHE A 103 16.24 26.59 7.57
CA PHE A 103 16.63 26.65 8.97
C PHE A 103 16.20 27.99 9.56
N HIS A 104 15.38 27.95 10.59
CA HIS A 104 14.96 29.10 11.38
C HIS A 104 15.30 28.87 12.83
N LEU A 105 15.97 29.88 13.47
CA LEU A 105 16.21 29.87 14.88
C LEU A 105 15.52 31.10 15.51
N HIS A 106 14.45 30.84 16.26
CA HIS A 106 13.66 31.91 16.87
C HIS A 106 14.48 32.81 17.75
N ALA A 107 14.20 34.11 17.65
CA ALA A 107 14.82 35.19 18.43
C ALA A 107 16.35 35.39 18.27
N HIS A 108 16.97 34.68 17.35
CA HIS A 108 18.37 34.82 17.02
C HIS A 108 18.55 35.22 15.56
N ARG A 109 19.47 36.13 15.31
CA ARG A 109 19.83 36.61 13.97
C ARG A 109 21.31 36.45 13.72
N TRP A 110 21.66 36.24 12.45
CA TRP A 110 23.05 36.07 12.03
C TRP A 110 23.30 36.67 10.64
N LEU A 111 24.57 36.73 10.24
CA LEU A 111 24.96 37.17 8.90
C LEU A 111 24.73 36.05 7.89
N ASP A 112 24.01 36.38 6.81
CA ASP A 112 23.73 35.39 5.72
C ASP A 112 25.00 35.01 4.97
N GLU A 113 25.83 36.02 4.64
CA GLU A 113 27.13 35.83 3.98
C GLU A 113 28.23 36.58 4.69
N THR A 114 29.27 35.87 5.04
CA THR A 114 30.38 36.43 5.82
C THR A 114 31.49 36.99 4.96
N ASP A 115 31.56 36.65 3.67
CA ASP A 115 32.57 37.06 2.72
C ASP A 115 32.41 38.53 2.24
N TYR A 116 31.26 39.17 2.55
CA TYR A 116 31.00 40.57 2.17
C TYR A 116 31.44 41.63 3.19
N VAL A 117 31.91 41.24 4.31
CA VAL A 117 32.36 42.15 5.40
C VAL A 117 33.65 42.88 5.02
N GLY A 118 33.86 43.25 3.85
CA GLY A 118 34.99 44.05 3.40
C GLY A 118 34.73 44.84 2.13
N MET A 119 33.57 44.65 1.55
CA MET A 119 33.25 45.23 0.23
C MET A 119 32.31 46.43 0.25
N GLY A 120 32.03 47.01 1.42
CA GLY A 120 31.19 48.21 1.51
C GLY A 120 29.69 47.97 1.31
N ALA A 121 29.24 46.72 1.10
CA ALA A 121 27.83 46.36 1.11
C ALA A 121 27.32 46.26 2.55
N ALA A 122 26.07 46.67 2.79
CA ALA A 122 25.42 46.43 4.07
C ALA A 122 25.28 44.92 4.30
N PRO A 123 25.68 44.38 5.44
CA PRO A 123 25.56 42.95 5.73
C PRO A 123 24.08 42.53 5.74
N ASN A 124 23.76 41.42 5.11
CA ASN A 124 22.44 40.84 5.15
C ASN A 124 22.30 40.07 6.47
N ILE A 125 21.42 40.55 7.35
CA ILE A 125 21.13 39.93 8.65
C ILE A 125 19.84 39.18 8.55
N ILE A 126 19.87 37.88 8.81
CA ILE A 126 18.74 36.95 8.70
C ILE A 126 18.50 36.17 9.98
N ASP A 127 17.32 35.62 10.13
CA ASP A 127 16.91 34.65 11.14
C ASP A 127 16.42 33.34 10.57
N VAL A 128 16.30 33.29 9.21
CA VAL A 128 15.88 32.14 8.44
C VAL A 128 16.77 32.01 7.20
N LYS A 129 17.25 30.79 6.94
CA LYS A 129 18.00 30.48 5.72
C LYS A 129 17.32 29.41 4.91
N MET A 130 16.92 29.73 3.69
CA MET A 130 16.46 28.73 2.73
C MET A 130 17.65 27.97 2.15
N MET A 131 17.55 26.65 2.17
CA MET A 131 18.55 25.72 1.67
C MET A 131 17.95 24.99 0.46
N PRO A 132 18.52 25.09 -0.75
CA PRO A 132 17.95 24.46 -1.95
C PRO A 132 18.01 22.93 -1.89
N THR A 133 17.33 22.31 -2.85
CA THR A 133 17.37 20.85 -3.05
C THR A 133 18.78 20.38 -3.45
N GLY A 134 19.10 19.17 -3.09
CA GLY A 134 20.42 18.58 -3.27
C GLY A 134 21.21 18.56 -1.98
N SER A 135 22.44 18.98 -2.00
CA SER A 135 23.25 19.18 -0.80
C SER A 135 23.66 20.64 -0.70
N ALA A 136 23.24 21.28 0.39
CA ALA A 136 23.59 22.65 0.67
C ALA A 136 24.06 22.76 2.13
N SER A 137 24.98 23.68 2.38
CA SER A 137 25.45 23.98 3.73
C SER A 137 25.43 25.48 4.00
N HIS A 138 25.20 25.82 5.24
CA HIS A 138 25.28 27.17 5.74
C HIS A 138 25.95 27.19 7.12
N THR A 139 26.99 28.00 7.28
CA THR A 139 27.71 28.11 8.55
C THR A 139 27.55 29.52 9.04
N PHE A 140 27.16 29.69 10.31
CA PHE A 140 26.95 30.98 10.91
C PHE A 140 27.25 30.95 12.42
N THR A 141 27.38 32.11 13.00
CA THR A 141 27.69 32.27 14.43
C THR A 141 26.65 33.17 15.07
N VAL A 142 26.18 32.78 16.24
CA VAL A 142 25.29 33.59 17.09
C VAL A 142 25.81 33.68 18.51
N ARG A 143 25.36 34.71 19.19
CA ARG A 143 25.51 34.81 20.63
C ARG A 143 24.23 34.32 21.29
N ALA A 144 24.29 33.32 22.14
CA ALA A 144 23.13 32.71 22.77
C ALA A 144 22.36 33.73 23.62
N GLY A 145 21.06 33.85 23.37
CA GLY A 145 20.16 34.80 24.04
C GLY A 145 20.35 36.25 23.65
N SER A 146 21.12 36.54 22.60
CA SER A 146 21.38 37.91 22.14
C SER A 146 20.06 38.58 21.70
N GLY A 147 19.68 39.65 22.40
CA GLY A 147 18.41 40.36 22.15
C GLY A 147 17.16 39.71 22.69
N ALA A 148 17.23 38.46 23.17
CA ALA A 148 16.07 37.67 23.57
C ALA A 148 16.13 37.15 25.03
N GLY A 149 17.32 37.06 25.61
CA GLY A 149 17.53 36.58 26.99
C GLY A 149 17.58 35.05 27.08
N SER A 150 17.55 34.56 28.32
CA SER A 150 17.51 33.15 28.66
C SER A 150 16.11 32.56 28.37
N GLY A 151 16.03 31.27 28.08
CA GLY A 151 14.78 30.57 27.84
C GLY A 151 14.88 29.48 26.79
N TYR A 152 13.75 28.96 26.40
CA TYR A 152 13.64 27.97 25.35
C TYR A 152 13.23 28.63 24.03
N TRP A 153 14.08 28.59 23.03
CA TRP A 153 13.88 29.13 21.72
C TRP A 153 13.69 27.98 20.74
N GLN A 154 12.68 28.06 19.89
CA GLN A 154 12.45 27.02 18.90
C GLN A 154 13.43 27.18 17.73
N TYR A 155 13.95 26.06 17.20
CA TYR A 155 14.44 26.01 15.84
C TYR A 155 13.55 25.06 15.02
N ASN A 156 13.31 25.39 13.75
CA ASN A 156 12.43 24.61 12.90
C ASN A 156 12.72 24.80 11.41
N CYS A 157 12.24 23.86 10.62
CA CYS A 157 12.08 24.07 9.19
C CYS A 157 10.83 24.95 8.94
N HIS A 158 10.96 25.99 8.11
CA HIS A 158 9.86 26.91 7.81
C HIS A 158 8.94 26.41 6.69
N ILE A 159 9.30 25.30 6.02
CA ILE A 159 8.40 24.60 5.11
C ILE A 159 7.30 23.96 5.94
N LEU A 160 6.05 24.38 5.71
CA LEU A 160 4.92 24.07 6.58
C LEU A 160 4.71 22.55 6.75
N SER A 161 4.78 21.78 5.67
CA SER A 161 4.65 20.32 5.72
C SER A 161 5.74 19.66 6.57
N HIS A 162 6.97 20.13 6.51
CA HIS A 162 8.07 19.60 7.33
C HIS A 162 7.88 19.96 8.81
N LYS A 163 7.44 21.18 9.09
CA LYS A 163 7.14 21.60 10.47
C LYS A 163 5.97 20.81 11.07
N GLN A 164 4.91 20.59 10.29
CA GLN A 164 3.75 19.76 10.71
C GLN A 164 4.15 18.31 10.94
N ALA A 165 5.12 17.79 10.18
CA ALA A 165 5.70 16.47 10.39
C ALA A 165 6.68 16.41 11.59
N GLY A 166 6.77 17.46 12.39
CA GLY A 166 7.57 17.48 13.61
C GLY A 166 9.02 17.98 13.45
N MET A 167 9.39 18.54 12.29
CA MET A 167 10.76 19.05 12.06
C MET A 167 11.02 20.33 12.85
N SER A 168 11.24 20.16 14.12
CA SER A 168 11.57 21.25 15.07
C SER A 168 12.27 20.71 16.31
N GLY A 169 13.04 21.57 16.96
CA GLY A 169 13.67 21.30 18.24
C GLY A 169 13.76 22.56 19.10
N LYS A 170 14.45 22.47 20.20
CA LYS A 170 14.61 23.56 21.16
C LYS A 170 16.08 23.99 21.26
N PHE A 171 16.31 25.28 21.38
CA PHE A 171 17.57 25.86 21.78
C PHE A 171 17.37 26.46 23.19
N HIS A 172 17.91 25.77 24.21
CA HIS A 172 17.82 26.17 25.62
C HIS A 172 19.00 27.04 26.02
N VAL A 173 18.73 28.29 26.23
CA VAL A 173 19.70 29.27 26.71
C VAL A 173 19.48 29.46 28.20
N VAL A 174 20.42 29.00 29.03
CA VAL A 174 20.32 29.09 30.48
C VAL A 174 20.89 30.39 31.00
N ASP A 175 20.33 30.91 32.09
CA ASP A 175 20.91 32.04 32.81
C ASP A 175 22.19 31.59 33.52
N PRO A 176 23.31 32.31 33.40
CA PRO A 176 24.56 31.95 34.07
C PRO A 176 24.45 31.90 35.61
N ASN A 177 23.43 32.53 36.17
CA ASN A 177 23.16 32.54 37.61
C ASN A 177 22.16 31.46 38.06
N SER A 178 21.62 30.67 37.14
CA SER A 178 20.60 29.63 37.46
C SER A 178 21.17 28.37 38.10
N GLY A 179 22.51 28.21 38.03
CA GLY A 179 23.14 26.94 38.41
C GLY A 179 23.01 25.81 37.39
N GLU A 180 22.33 26.03 36.28
CA GLU A 180 22.24 25.07 35.17
C GLU A 180 23.49 25.13 34.28
N THR A 181 23.84 24.02 33.65
CA THR A 181 25.10 23.89 32.90
C THR A 181 25.00 24.29 31.43
N GLY A 182 23.80 24.55 30.91
CA GLY A 182 23.60 24.79 29.49
C GLY A 182 23.97 23.57 28.63
N SER A 183 23.84 22.35 29.17
CA SER A 183 24.13 21.13 28.44
C SER A 183 23.03 20.82 27.42
N SER A 184 23.44 20.28 26.27
CA SER A 184 22.47 19.78 25.27
C SER A 184 21.84 18.48 25.74
N ILE A 185 20.58 18.27 25.36
CA ILE A 185 19.83 17.04 25.62
C ILE A 185 19.62 16.35 24.26
N ALA A 186 20.19 15.15 24.16
CA ALA A 186 20.00 14.35 22.95
C ALA A 186 18.52 14.06 22.73
N GLY A 187 18.11 14.13 21.47
CA GLY A 187 16.83 13.61 21.03
C GLY A 187 16.85 12.08 20.94
N ALA A 188 15.74 11.51 20.48
CA ALA A 188 15.63 10.07 20.34
C ALA A 188 16.61 9.55 19.27
N SER A 189 17.28 8.43 19.55
CA SER A 189 18.08 7.73 18.55
C SER A 189 17.14 7.15 17.49
N PRO A 190 17.38 7.37 16.20
CA PRO A 190 16.54 6.81 15.15
C PRO A 190 16.61 5.28 15.08
N TYR A 191 17.66 4.72 15.65
CA TYR A 191 17.80 3.27 15.72
C TYR A 191 17.12 2.68 16.96
N GLY A 192 16.59 3.53 17.85
CA GLY A 192 16.02 3.13 19.14
C GLY A 192 16.96 2.28 19.99
N THR A 193 16.56 1.98 21.19
CA THR A 193 17.15 0.90 21.97
C THR A 193 16.45 -0.41 21.56
N ILE A 194 17.19 -1.51 21.42
CA ILE A 194 16.58 -2.81 21.28
C ILE A 194 15.69 -3.01 22.51
N TYR A 195 14.38 -3.10 22.26
CA TYR A 195 13.43 -3.32 23.32
C TYR A 195 13.41 -4.82 23.69
N ASN A 196 13.75 -5.11 24.90
CA ASN A 196 13.50 -6.43 25.48
C ASN A 196 12.29 -6.28 26.39
N HIS A 197 11.31 -7.15 26.31
CA HIS A 197 10.09 -7.13 27.13
C HIS A 197 10.30 -6.79 28.62
N THR A 198 11.51 -6.87 29.12
CA THR A 198 11.90 -6.54 30.51
C THR A 198 12.33 -5.10 30.77
N GLY A 199 12.22 -4.23 29.75
CA GLY A 199 12.27 -2.78 29.94
C GLY A 199 13.50 -2.09 29.43
N SER A 200 13.36 -1.41 28.34
CA SER A 200 14.16 -0.24 27.96
C SER A 200 13.22 0.93 27.67
N GLY A 201 13.69 2.15 27.87
CA GLY A 201 12.85 3.34 27.73
C GLY A 201 12.32 3.59 26.34
N ALA A 202 11.28 4.40 26.24
CA ALA A 202 10.71 4.88 24.99
C ALA A 202 11.77 5.50 24.07
N GLY A 203 11.61 5.29 22.76
CA GLY A 203 12.54 5.74 21.75
C GLY A 203 11.86 6.14 20.44
N LEU A 204 12.67 6.46 19.45
CA LEU A 204 12.25 6.65 18.07
C LEU A 204 12.72 5.44 17.26
N ILE A 205 11.81 4.81 16.54
CA ILE A 205 12.12 3.79 15.54
C ILE A 205 11.81 4.33 14.14
N THR A 206 12.44 3.75 13.13
CA THR A 206 12.26 4.18 11.75
C THR A 206 11.85 3.00 10.86
N PHE A 207 10.75 3.19 10.12
CA PHE A 207 10.43 2.39 8.96
C PHE A 207 10.84 3.12 7.69
N GLU A 208 11.61 2.47 6.85
CA GLU A 208 11.88 2.89 5.49
C GLU A 208 10.76 2.42 4.56
N VAL A 209 10.18 3.35 3.82
CA VAL A 209 9.13 3.06 2.83
C VAL A 209 9.77 2.94 1.46
N SER A 210 9.52 1.84 0.76
CA SER A 210 10.10 1.56 -0.56
C SER A 210 9.08 0.93 -1.52
N ASP A 211 9.42 0.87 -2.81
CA ASP A 211 8.66 0.14 -3.83
C ASP A 211 9.04 -1.35 -3.89
N GLU A 212 10.01 -1.79 -3.09
CA GLU A 212 10.51 -3.15 -3.14
C GLU A 212 9.54 -4.14 -2.50
N PRO A 213 9.02 -5.12 -3.24
CA PRO A 213 8.11 -6.11 -2.71
C PRO A 213 8.67 -6.86 -1.50
N GLY A 214 7.84 -7.04 -0.47
CA GLY A 214 8.24 -7.66 0.79
C GLY A 214 9.05 -6.76 1.73
N SER A 215 9.51 -5.61 1.24
CA SER A 215 10.26 -4.62 2.00
C SER A 215 9.64 -3.23 1.92
N TRP A 216 8.34 -3.14 1.65
CA TRP A 216 7.64 -1.86 1.50
C TRP A 216 7.71 -0.97 2.73
N PHE A 217 7.67 -1.55 3.92
CA PHE A 217 7.95 -0.88 5.19
C PHE A 217 9.02 -1.68 5.91
N ARG A 218 10.25 -1.28 5.77
CA ARG A 218 11.38 -1.98 6.37
C ARG A 218 11.85 -1.27 7.62
N SER A 219 11.81 -1.96 8.76
CA SER A 219 12.42 -1.46 9.98
C SER A 219 13.93 -1.44 9.88
N ALA A 220 14.54 -0.35 10.33
CA ALA A 220 15.99 -0.25 10.48
C ALA A 220 16.57 -1.23 11.52
N ARG A 221 15.71 -1.82 12.38
CA ARG A 221 16.09 -2.77 13.45
C ARG A 221 15.66 -4.20 13.21
N ALA A 222 14.97 -4.48 12.12
CA ALA A 222 14.29 -5.76 11.90
C ALA A 222 15.15 -7.00 12.13
N ASP A 223 16.41 -6.95 11.72
CA ASP A 223 17.35 -8.09 11.82
C ASP A 223 17.89 -8.32 13.25
N LYS A 224 17.59 -7.42 14.19
CA LYS A 224 18.23 -7.41 15.52
C LYS A 224 17.28 -7.71 16.66
N ILE A 225 15.96 -7.60 16.45
CA ILE A 225 15.01 -7.54 17.56
C ILE A 225 14.64 -8.92 18.10
N PHE A 226 14.41 -9.92 17.25
CA PHE A 226 13.82 -11.18 17.70
C PHE A 226 14.31 -12.42 16.96
N ASP A 227 15.39 -12.34 16.21
CA ASP A 227 15.75 -13.44 15.29
C ASP A 227 14.54 -13.87 14.42
N ILE A 228 13.73 -12.88 14.06
CA ILE A 228 12.60 -13.04 13.12
C ILE A 228 13.09 -13.16 11.69
N THR A 229 14.37 -13.48 11.53
CA THR A 229 15.03 -13.72 10.25
C THR A 229 14.20 -14.63 9.38
N GLY A 230 13.74 -14.09 8.25
CA GLY A 230 12.87 -14.77 7.30
C GLY A 230 11.37 -14.72 7.64
N SER A 231 10.93 -14.10 8.75
CA SER A 231 9.50 -13.86 8.99
C SER A 231 9.06 -12.55 8.34
N THR A 232 9.56 -11.43 8.84
CA THR A 232 9.25 -10.10 8.29
C THR A 232 10.22 -9.04 8.80
N GLN A 233 10.45 -8.01 7.98
CA GLN A 233 11.15 -6.79 8.38
C GLN A 233 10.18 -5.63 8.68
N SER A 234 8.89 -5.87 8.60
CA SER A 234 7.84 -4.85 8.73
C SER A 234 7.15 -4.87 10.10
N LEU A 235 7.70 -5.59 11.08
CA LEU A 235 7.21 -5.65 12.45
C LEU A 235 8.20 -4.98 13.41
N GLU A 236 7.67 -4.10 14.28
CA GLU A 236 8.41 -3.52 15.40
C GLU A 236 7.71 -3.79 16.73
N ILE A 237 8.51 -3.89 17.78
CA ILE A 237 8.04 -4.01 19.16
C ILE A 237 8.70 -2.92 19.98
N ILE A 238 7.89 -2.10 20.65
CA ILE A 238 8.32 -0.89 21.33
C ILE A 238 7.56 -0.69 22.63
N PRO A 239 8.14 -0.02 23.63
CA PRO A 239 7.42 0.38 24.82
C PRO A 239 6.46 1.54 24.53
N ALA A 240 5.42 1.66 25.35
CA ALA A 240 4.51 2.79 25.31
C ALA A 240 5.24 4.15 25.39
N GLY A 241 4.74 5.15 24.70
CA GLY A 241 5.35 6.47 24.57
C GLY A 241 6.45 6.59 23.51
N SER A 242 6.78 5.52 22.82
CA SER A 242 7.71 5.54 21.69
C SER A 242 7.09 6.20 20.45
N SER A 243 7.94 6.69 19.58
CA SER A 243 7.57 7.26 18.29
C SER A 243 8.04 6.37 17.14
N VAL A 244 7.24 6.29 16.10
CA VAL A 244 7.55 5.61 14.84
C VAL A 244 7.72 6.66 13.75
N HIS A 245 8.85 6.68 13.10
CA HIS A 245 9.16 7.56 11.98
C HIS A 245 9.08 6.75 10.68
N PHE A 246 8.15 7.10 9.82
CA PHE A 246 8.04 6.53 8.48
C PHE A 246 8.76 7.44 7.49
N VAL A 247 9.68 6.90 6.73
CA VAL A 247 10.57 7.67 5.86
C VAL A 247 10.55 7.10 4.45
N MET A 248 10.26 7.97 3.48
CA MET A 248 10.40 7.61 2.06
C MET A 248 11.86 7.50 1.69
N SER A 249 12.28 6.35 1.20
CA SER A 249 13.64 6.14 0.72
C SER A 249 13.71 6.21 -0.81
N ASP A 250 13.74 5.09 -1.47
CA ASP A 250 13.92 4.98 -2.92
C ASP A 250 12.63 4.46 -3.55
N THR A 251 11.71 5.38 -3.85
CA THR A 251 10.42 5.03 -4.42
C THR A 251 10.18 5.75 -5.73
N ASN A 252 9.57 5.06 -6.69
CA ASN A 252 9.06 5.60 -7.94
C ASN A 252 7.53 5.76 -7.92
N ALA A 253 6.85 5.08 -7.01
CA ALA A 253 5.41 5.19 -6.82
C ALA A 253 5.04 6.19 -5.70
N ALA A 254 3.89 6.80 -5.79
CA ALA A 254 3.33 7.57 -4.69
C ALA A 254 2.80 6.61 -3.62
N HIS A 255 3.07 6.91 -2.36
CA HIS A 255 2.56 6.15 -1.22
C HIS A 255 1.81 7.03 -0.24
N THR A 256 0.99 6.41 0.59
CA THR A 256 0.40 7.03 1.78
C THR A 256 0.84 6.27 3.01
N LEU A 257 0.79 6.93 4.15
CA LEU A 257 0.77 6.28 5.44
C LEU A 257 -0.65 6.40 5.98
N SER A 258 -1.29 5.28 6.25
CA SER A 258 -2.66 5.24 6.76
C SER A 258 -2.74 4.27 7.93
N SER A 259 -3.48 4.61 8.97
CA SER A 259 -3.84 3.65 10.01
C SER A 259 -4.81 2.64 9.41
N LEU A 260 -4.59 1.36 9.66
CA LEU A 260 -5.54 0.31 9.30
C LEU A 260 -6.23 -0.23 10.54
N LEU A 261 -5.45 -0.43 11.62
CA LEU A 261 -5.93 -1.02 12.86
C LEU A 261 -5.12 -0.47 14.04
N TRP A 262 -5.79 -0.22 15.18
CA TRP A 262 -5.16 0.24 16.42
C TRP A 262 -5.94 -0.27 17.65
N PRO A 263 -5.33 -0.29 18.86
CA PRO A 263 -6.03 -0.68 20.09
C PRO A 263 -7.23 0.22 20.35
N SER A 264 -8.37 -0.35 20.73
CA SER A 264 -9.62 0.42 20.95
C SER A 264 -9.52 1.50 22.04
N GLY A 265 -8.52 1.40 22.93
CA GLY A 265 -8.21 2.44 23.91
C GLY A 265 -7.37 3.61 23.39
N ALA A 266 -6.93 3.57 22.14
CA ALA A 266 -6.13 4.62 21.49
C ALA A 266 -6.99 5.45 20.54
N ASP A 267 -6.61 6.73 20.36
CA ASP A 267 -7.07 7.51 19.22
C ASP A 267 -6.42 6.97 17.94
N ASP A 268 -7.09 7.11 16.79
CA ASP A 268 -6.48 6.84 15.50
C ASP A 268 -5.12 7.55 15.39
N PRO A 269 -4.00 6.80 15.26
CA PRO A 269 -2.66 7.38 15.31
C PRO A 269 -2.38 8.41 14.23
N ILE A 270 -3.07 8.30 13.10
CA ILE A 270 -2.88 9.19 11.94
C ILE A 270 -3.89 10.33 11.92
N ARG A 271 -4.94 10.27 12.74
CA ARG A 271 -6.01 11.27 12.94
C ARG A 271 -6.75 11.77 11.69
N GLY A 272 -7.99 11.37 11.61
CA GLY A 272 -9.08 12.16 10.98
C GLY A 272 -9.23 12.10 9.48
N ASP A 273 -8.27 11.63 8.75
CA ASP A 273 -8.40 11.36 7.33
C ASP A 273 -7.55 10.14 7.06
N HIS A 274 -8.16 9.01 6.72
CA HIS A 274 -7.48 7.71 6.56
C HIS A 274 -6.33 7.71 5.56
N LEU A 275 -5.95 8.88 5.10
CA LEU A 275 -4.87 9.19 4.17
C LEU A 275 -3.78 10.05 4.76
N ALA A 276 -3.74 10.23 6.02
CA ALA A 276 -3.21 11.39 6.69
C ALA A 276 -1.80 11.83 6.36
N ILE A 277 -0.93 11.03 5.82
CA ILE A 277 0.40 11.46 5.41
C ILE A 277 0.67 11.01 3.99
N PRO A 278 0.39 11.86 2.97
CA PRO A 278 0.84 11.56 1.63
C PRO A 278 2.35 11.62 1.59
N PHE A 279 2.99 10.51 1.29
CA PHE A 279 4.35 10.50 0.83
C PHE A 279 4.35 10.88 -0.64
N ASN A 280 4.60 12.16 -0.92
CA ASN A 280 4.61 12.63 -2.29
C ASN A 280 6.02 12.54 -2.87
N GLN A 281 6.13 11.86 -3.99
CA GLN A 281 7.36 11.71 -4.76
C GLN A 281 7.77 12.90 -5.57
N THR A 282 6.96 13.93 -5.70
CA THR A 282 7.49 15.13 -6.30
C THR A 282 8.78 15.47 -5.57
N ARG A 283 9.85 15.71 -6.29
CA ARG A 283 11.22 15.95 -5.80
C ARG A 283 11.33 16.91 -4.62
N ALA A 284 10.26 17.64 -4.32
CA ALA A 284 10.15 18.59 -3.24
C ALA A 284 9.71 17.98 -1.88
N HIS A 285 9.18 16.76 -1.84
CA HIS A 285 8.57 16.20 -0.63
C HIS A 285 8.87 14.70 -0.45
N ARG A 286 10.12 14.36 -0.35
CA ARG A 286 10.52 13.11 0.30
C ARG A 286 10.33 13.31 1.80
N GLY A 287 9.07 13.37 2.21
CA GLY A 287 8.70 13.57 3.60
C GLY A 287 8.59 12.25 4.33
N GLY A 288 8.58 12.32 5.63
CA GLY A 288 8.22 11.25 6.53
C GLY A 288 7.14 11.73 7.48
N GLY A 289 6.50 10.78 8.16
CA GLY A 289 5.59 11.07 9.25
C GLY A 289 6.12 10.48 10.53
N ILE A 290 5.93 11.19 11.64
CA ILE A 290 6.23 10.69 12.98
C ILE A 290 4.92 10.48 13.71
N VAL A 291 4.73 9.27 14.21
CA VAL A 291 3.54 8.87 14.98
C VAL A 291 4.00 8.47 16.38
N LYS A 292 3.40 9.04 17.41
CA LYS A 292 3.64 8.65 18.79
C LYS A 292 2.59 7.64 19.22
N LEU A 293 3.02 6.53 19.81
CA LEU A 293 2.16 5.43 20.23
C LEU A 293 2.24 5.28 21.75
N ASP A 294 1.17 5.65 22.44
CA ASP A 294 1.12 5.71 23.90
C ASP A 294 0.34 4.54 24.53
N VAL A 295 -0.55 3.88 23.80
CA VAL A 295 -1.41 2.82 24.32
C VAL A 295 -0.84 1.45 23.93
N PRO A 296 -0.64 0.52 24.87
CA PRO A 296 -0.23 -0.84 24.57
C PRO A 296 -1.23 -1.56 23.65
N GLY A 297 -0.71 -2.31 22.69
CA GLY A 297 -1.50 -3.10 21.75
C GLY A 297 -0.94 -3.15 20.35
N LEU A 298 -1.70 -3.78 19.45
CA LEU A 298 -1.34 -3.97 18.04
C LEU A 298 -1.78 -2.77 17.20
N TYR A 299 -0.83 -2.21 16.46
CA TYR A 299 -1.05 -1.19 15.42
C TYR A 299 -0.65 -1.75 14.07
N ILE A 300 -1.50 -1.58 13.06
CA ILE A 300 -1.17 -1.90 11.68
C ILE A 300 -1.37 -0.66 10.82
N PHE A 301 -0.34 -0.33 10.06
CA PHE A 301 -0.32 0.75 9.08
C PHE A 301 -0.28 0.16 7.68
N THR A 302 -0.79 0.90 6.72
CA THR A 302 -0.82 0.47 5.32
C THR A 302 -0.66 1.66 4.38
N CYS A 303 -0.37 1.38 3.11
CA CYS A 303 -0.53 2.35 2.03
C CYS A 303 -1.94 2.24 1.45
N LYS A 304 -2.71 3.33 1.40
CA LYS A 304 -4.07 3.33 0.84
C LYS A 304 -4.10 2.99 -0.65
N ILE A 305 -3.06 3.40 -1.38
CA ILE A 305 -2.95 3.16 -2.83
C ILE A 305 -2.50 1.71 -3.10
N HIS A 306 -1.67 1.14 -2.19
CA HIS A 306 -1.12 -0.20 -2.28
C HIS A 306 -1.45 -0.97 -1.00
N PRO A 307 -2.68 -1.46 -0.87
CA PRO A 307 -3.24 -1.93 0.41
C PRO A 307 -2.60 -3.20 0.98
N TYR A 308 -1.70 -3.83 0.27
CA TYR A 308 -0.87 -4.95 0.73
C TYR A 308 0.49 -4.52 1.29
N MET A 309 0.81 -3.24 1.26
CA MET A 309 1.98 -2.68 1.92
C MET A 309 1.66 -2.47 3.40
N PHE A 310 2.09 -3.39 4.25
CA PHE A 310 1.81 -3.35 5.68
C PHE A 310 3.04 -3.04 6.51
N ALA A 311 2.84 -2.30 7.60
CA ALA A 311 3.73 -2.24 8.75
C ALA A 311 2.94 -2.58 10.01
N ALA A 312 3.52 -3.35 10.91
CA ALA A 312 2.93 -3.65 12.21
C ALA A 312 3.82 -3.15 13.34
N VAL A 313 3.20 -2.64 14.40
CA VAL A 313 3.87 -2.24 15.63
C VAL A 313 3.12 -2.82 16.81
N ILE A 314 3.79 -3.54 17.65
CA ILE A 314 3.30 -3.96 18.96
C ILE A 314 3.85 -2.98 19.99
N VAL A 315 2.98 -2.22 20.61
CA VAL A 315 3.30 -1.39 21.76
C VAL A 315 3.07 -2.22 23.02
N ASP A 316 4.12 -2.43 23.77
CA ASP A 316 4.17 -3.39 24.85
C ASP A 316 4.27 -2.72 26.23
N ASP A 317 3.56 -3.25 27.22
CA ASP A 317 3.72 -2.94 28.62
C ASP A 317 4.57 -4.04 29.29
N PRO A 318 5.81 -3.74 29.70
CA PRO A 318 6.67 -4.75 30.31
C PRO A 318 6.17 -5.30 31.67
N ALA A 319 5.12 -4.73 32.22
CA ALA A 319 4.50 -5.21 33.44
C ALA A 319 3.52 -6.38 33.19
N THR A 320 3.14 -6.63 31.94
CA THR A 320 2.23 -7.72 31.57
C THR A 320 2.98 -8.96 31.09
N ALA A 321 2.33 -10.11 31.05
CA ALA A 321 2.93 -11.34 30.55
C ALA A 321 2.72 -11.48 29.02
N GLY A 322 3.80 -11.59 28.26
CA GLY A 322 3.78 -11.64 26.81
C GLY A 322 3.62 -10.24 26.17
N LEU A 323 3.85 -10.14 24.88
CA LEU A 323 3.72 -8.88 24.13
C LEU A 323 2.26 -8.51 23.95
N ASP A 324 1.87 -7.29 24.25
CA ASP A 324 0.48 -6.87 24.22
C ASP A 324 -0.04 -6.69 22.80
N LEU A 325 -1.01 -7.51 22.38
CA LEU A 325 -1.81 -7.20 21.20
C LEU A 325 -3.02 -6.30 21.55
N GLY A 326 -3.33 -6.15 22.84
CA GLY A 326 -4.50 -5.45 23.35
C GLY A 326 -5.69 -6.40 23.57
N GLU A 327 -6.70 -5.92 24.27
CA GLU A 327 -7.97 -6.66 24.44
C GLU A 327 -8.78 -6.62 23.14
N THR A 328 -8.95 -5.40 22.62
CA THR A 328 -9.70 -5.13 21.40
C THR A 328 -8.97 -4.13 20.53
N VAL A 329 -9.30 -4.14 19.25
CA VAL A 329 -8.77 -3.21 18.24
C VAL A 329 -9.91 -2.58 17.46
N ASP A 330 -9.66 -1.35 17.01
CA ASP A 330 -10.53 -0.62 16.08
C ASP A 330 -9.95 -0.69 14.68
N LEU A 331 -10.82 -0.82 13.69
CA LEU A 331 -10.49 -0.88 12.29
C LEU A 331 -10.86 0.45 11.60
N ALA A 332 -9.96 0.96 10.81
CA ALA A 332 -10.22 2.15 9.99
C ALA A 332 -11.48 1.93 9.13
N MET A 333 -12.41 2.89 9.18
CA MET A 333 -13.67 2.89 8.41
C MET A 333 -14.57 1.67 8.68
N GLY A 334 -14.37 0.93 9.79
CA GLY A 334 -15.05 -0.32 10.02
C GLY A 334 -15.53 -0.52 11.45
N ALA A 335 -15.47 -1.75 11.91
CA ALA A 335 -15.90 -2.16 13.23
C ALA A 335 -14.94 -1.69 14.33
N ASN A 336 -15.48 -1.45 15.51
CA ASN A 336 -14.74 -1.13 16.72
C ASN A 336 -14.79 -2.31 17.69
N ASP A 337 -13.91 -2.30 18.67
CA ASP A 337 -13.85 -3.27 19.76
C ASP A 337 -13.74 -4.74 19.29
N ILE A 338 -13.03 -4.98 18.19
CA ILE A 338 -12.79 -6.33 17.67
C ILE A 338 -11.81 -7.06 18.58
N PRO A 339 -12.15 -8.22 19.16
CA PRO A 339 -11.22 -8.97 20.00
C PRO A 339 -9.94 -9.36 19.25
N THR A 340 -8.78 -9.17 19.88
CA THR A 340 -7.49 -9.52 19.26
C THR A 340 -7.29 -11.02 19.07
N SER A 341 -8.09 -11.85 19.76
CA SER A 341 -8.16 -13.28 19.56
C SER A 341 -9.12 -13.73 18.45
N SER A 342 -9.85 -12.79 17.79
CA SER A 342 -10.82 -13.12 16.74
C SER A 342 -10.17 -13.73 15.50
N GLU A 343 -10.97 -14.43 14.72
CA GLU A 343 -10.55 -14.93 13.39
C GLU A 343 -10.10 -13.79 12.49
N PHE A 344 -10.83 -12.68 12.53
CA PHE A 344 -10.50 -11.48 11.76
C PHE A 344 -9.05 -10.99 11.99
N VAL A 345 -8.67 -10.76 13.25
CA VAL A 345 -7.32 -10.25 13.60
C VAL A 345 -6.25 -11.28 13.24
N THR A 346 -6.48 -12.56 13.53
CA THR A 346 -5.52 -13.62 13.20
C THR A 346 -5.37 -13.83 11.69
N ARG A 347 -6.44 -13.69 10.91
CA ARG A 347 -6.38 -13.74 9.44
C ARG A 347 -5.63 -12.54 8.87
N LEU A 348 -5.81 -11.36 9.43
CA LEU A 348 -5.03 -10.18 9.06
C LEU A 348 -3.55 -10.36 9.38
N LEU A 349 -3.21 -10.91 10.55
CA LEU A 349 -1.83 -11.24 10.91
C LEU A 349 -1.23 -12.31 9.97
N ARG A 350 -2.01 -13.33 9.60
CA ARG A 350 -1.58 -14.30 8.59
C ARG A 350 -1.23 -13.60 7.27
N THR A 351 -2.12 -12.78 6.78
CA THR A 351 -1.92 -12.00 5.54
C THR A 351 -0.68 -11.10 5.65
N PHE A 352 -0.51 -10.43 6.78
CA PHE A 352 0.65 -9.61 7.07
C PHE A 352 1.96 -10.41 6.97
N PHE A 353 2.08 -11.55 7.64
CA PHE A 353 3.31 -12.36 7.61
C PHE A 353 3.60 -12.96 6.23
N ILE A 354 2.58 -13.27 5.45
CA ILE A 354 2.77 -13.74 4.07
C ILE A 354 3.22 -12.60 3.16
N ALA A 355 2.52 -11.47 3.20
CA ALA A 355 2.78 -10.34 2.30
C ALA A 355 4.12 -9.64 2.59
N THR A 356 4.55 -9.60 3.85
CA THR A 356 5.77 -8.89 4.27
C THR A 356 7.01 -9.78 4.41
N SER A 357 6.88 -11.09 4.17
CA SER A 357 8.03 -11.99 4.17
C SER A 357 8.88 -11.79 2.92
N GLN A 358 10.11 -11.32 3.09
CA GLN A 358 11.05 -11.15 1.96
C GLN A 358 11.28 -12.44 1.19
N ASN A 359 11.35 -13.58 1.86
CA ASN A 359 11.61 -14.85 1.21
C ASN A 359 10.54 -15.21 0.18
N ASN A 360 9.29 -14.82 0.40
CA ASN A 360 8.20 -15.03 -0.56
C ASN A 360 8.40 -14.25 -1.86
N TRP A 361 9.11 -13.14 -1.82
CA TRP A 361 9.38 -12.29 -2.98
C TRP A 361 10.71 -12.57 -3.66
N LEU A 362 11.61 -13.24 -2.95
CA LEU A 362 12.95 -13.59 -3.46
C LEU A 362 13.00 -15.01 -4.00
N ASP A 363 12.27 -15.93 -3.41
CA ASP A 363 12.27 -17.34 -3.79
C ASP A 363 11.14 -17.68 -4.75
N TYR A 364 11.38 -17.39 -6.02
CA TYR A 364 10.47 -17.79 -7.10
C TYR A 364 10.73 -19.25 -7.57
N SER A 365 11.69 -19.95 -6.98
CA SER A 365 12.08 -21.28 -7.39
C SER A 365 11.28 -22.41 -6.74
N SER A 366 10.54 -22.10 -5.68
CA SER A 366 9.75 -23.07 -4.93
C SER A 366 8.42 -23.38 -5.60
N VAL A 367 7.99 -24.63 -5.55
CA VAL A 367 6.66 -25.09 -6.04
C VAL A 367 5.53 -24.39 -5.28
N THR A 368 5.77 -24.05 -4.03
CA THR A 368 4.85 -23.28 -3.19
C THR A 368 5.58 -22.08 -2.62
N PRO A 369 5.86 -21.05 -3.44
CA PRO A 369 6.74 -19.95 -3.03
C PRO A 369 6.16 -19.10 -1.89
N TRP A 370 4.85 -19.02 -1.82
CA TRP A 370 4.18 -18.24 -0.78
C TRP A 370 3.99 -19.06 0.49
N ARG A 371 4.75 -18.70 1.51
CA ARG A 371 4.73 -19.36 2.83
C ARG A 371 4.43 -18.35 3.91
N ALA A 372 3.71 -18.78 4.93
CA ALA A 372 3.56 -18.01 6.15
C ALA A 372 4.67 -18.44 7.12
N LYS A 373 5.57 -17.52 7.47
CA LYS A 373 6.54 -17.77 8.53
C LYS A 373 6.17 -16.96 9.75
N TYR A 374 5.61 -17.64 10.73
CA TYR A 374 5.13 -17.00 11.95
C TYR A 374 6.24 -16.89 12.99
N PRO A 375 6.41 -15.73 13.66
CA PRO A 375 7.39 -15.58 14.71
C PRO A 375 6.98 -16.34 15.98
N ASN A 376 7.94 -16.97 16.61
CA ASN A 376 7.71 -17.67 17.88
C ASN A 376 7.71 -16.66 19.04
N LEU A 377 6.58 -15.96 19.20
CA LEU A 377 6.39 -14.92 20.20
C LEU A 377 5.28 -15.31 21.18
N SER A 378 5.49 -15.03 22.46
CA SER A 378 4.41 -15.03 23.44
C SER A 378 3.68 -13.69 23.33
N VAL A 379 2.40 -13.72 22.99
CA VAL A 379 1.54 -12.53 22.87
C VAL A 379 0.38 -12.63 23.86
N ARG A 380 -0.04 -11.47 24.34
CA ARG A 380 -1.24 -11.33 25.16
C ARG A 380 -2.37 -10.83 24.26
N VAL A 381 -3.46 -11.58 24.24
CA VAL A 381 -4.67 -11.30 23.45
C VAL A 381 -5.85 -11.00 24.37
N ALA A 382 -7.02 -10.83 23.79
CA ALA A 382 -8.28 -10.61 24.48
C ALA A 382 -8.45 -11.56 25.68
N ASN A 383 -9.08 -11.07 26.74
CA ASN A 383 -9.23 -11.74 28.06
C ASN A 383 -7.89 -11.96 28.81
N GLY A 384 -6.86 -11.22 28.46
CA GLY A 384 -5.56 -11.26 29.11
C GLY A 384 -4.80 -12.57 28.96
N MET A 385 -5.19 -13.42 28.02
CA MET A 385 -4.53 -14.70 27.77
C MET A 385 -3.17 -14.51 27.11
N ALA A 386 -2.13 -15.06 27.71
CA ALA A 386 -0.83 -15.17 27.06
C ALA A 386 -0.78 -16.47 26.23
N ILE A 387 -0.57 -16.34 24.92
CA ILE A 387 -0.54 -17.44 23.97
C ILE A 387 0.69 -17.35 23.09
N ASN A 388 1.08 -18.46 22.50
CA ASN A 388 2.12 -18.44 21.49
C ASN A 388 1.52 -18.08 20.12
N LEU A 389 1.96 -16.99 19.51
CA LEU A 389 1.43 -16.47 18.23
C LEU A 389 1.59 -17.48 17.10
N LYS A 390 2.77 -18.11 17.00
CA LYS A 390 3.02 -19.15 15.99
C LYS A 390 2.03 -20.29 16.15
N SER A 391 1.90 -20.84 17.37
CA SER A 391 0.97 -21.94 17.62
C SER A 391 -0.49 -21.58 17.34
N LEU A 392 -0.91 -20.36 17.67
CA LEU A 392 -2.26 -19.86 17.36
C LEU A 392 -2.52 -19.87 15.86
N LEU A 393 -1.61 -19.27 15.09
CA LEU A 393 -1.77 -19.14 13.63
C LEU A 393 -1.65 -20.49 12.92
N GLU A 394 -0.74 -21.36 13.37
CA GLU A 394 -0.62 -22.73 12.83
C GLU A 394 -1.86 -23.59 13.12
N THR A 395 -2.45 -23.45 14.30
CA THR A 395 -3.68 -24.17 14.64
C THR A 395 -4.85 -23.75 13.76
N ARG A 396 -4.94 -22.46 13.42
CA ARG A 396 -6.04 -21.93 12.61
C ARG A 396 -5.86 -22.12 11.11
N TYR A 397 -4.63 -21.98 10.62
CA TYR A 397 -4.38 -21.86 9.18
C TYR A 397 -3.41 -22.91 8.66
N GLY A 398 -3.04 -23.89 9.45
CA GLY A 398 -2.08 -24.91 9.08
C GLY A 398 -0.64 -24.45 9.24
N THR A 399 0.28 -25.37 8.95
CA THR A 399 1.71 -25.12 9.12
C THR A 399 2.24 -24.07 8.14
N GLU A 400 3.41 -23.52 8.44
CA GLU A 400 4.07 -22.49 7.63
C GLU A 400 4.31 -22.88 6.17
N GLU A 401 4.27 -24.16 5.85
CA GLU A 401 4.73 -24.68 4.54
C GLU A 401 3.61 -24.80 3.50
N GLN A 402 2.35 -24.73 3.90
CA GLN A 402 1.23 -24.91 2.98
C GLN A 402 0.15 -23.87 3.20
N LEU A 403 -0.19 -23.11 2.15
CA LEU A 403 -1.34 -22.21 2.18
C LEU A 403 -2.65 -23.01 2.19
N ALA A 404 -2.79 -23.96 1.28
CA ALA A 404 -3.88 -24.94 1.22
C ALA A 404 -3.52 -26.11 0.30
N ALA A 405 -4.17 -27.24 0.49
CA ALA A 405 -3.97 -28.41 -0.35
C ALA A 405 -4.55 -28.21 -1.76
N LEU A 406 -3.84 -28.75 -2.77
CA LEU A 406 -4.29 -28.74 -4.16
C LEU A 406 -5.27 -29.90 -4.41
N PHE A 407 -6.32 -29.63 -5.14
CA PHE A 407 -7.25 -30.64 -5.65
C PHE A 407 -8.04 -30.08 -6.85
N ASN A 408 -8.40 -30.97 -7.77
CA ASN A 408 -9.15 -30.59 -8.95
C ASN A 408 -10.67 -30.68 -8.71
N PRO A 409 -11.47 -29.78 -9.31
CA PRO A 409 -12.93 -29.97 -9.36
C PRO A 409 -13.32 -31.32 -9.96
N ILE A 410 -14.34 -31.94 -9.39
CA ILE A 410 -14.87 -33.21 -9.89
C ILE A 410 -15.55 -33.02 -11.27
N THR A 411 -16.33 -31.96 -11.41
CA THR A 411 -16.96 -31.61 -12.68
C THR A 411 -16.00 -30.71 -13.47
N PRO A 412 -15.70 -31.02 -14.72
CA PRO A 412 -14.90 -30.12 -15.56
C PRO A 412 -15.56 -28.77 -15.77
N GLY A 413 -14.76 -27.75 -15.99
CA GLY A 413 -15.18 -26.51 -16.62
C GLY A 413 -15.30 -26.66 -18.14
N VAL A 414 -15.50 -25.55 -18.85
CA VAL A 414 -15.51 -25.48 -20.31
C VAL A 414 -14.46 -24.47 -20.76
N GLY A 415 -13.55 -24.91 -21.64
CA GLY A 415 -12.60 -24.04 -22.30
C GLY A 415 -11.37 -23.71 -21.48
N GLU A 416 -11.00 -22.45 -21.39
CA GLU A 416 -9.75 -21.98 -20.84
C GLU A 416 -9.96 -20.95 -19.73
N VAL A 417 -8.99 -20.88 -18.79
CA VAL A 417 -8.90 -19.79 -17.81
C VAL A 417 -7.57 -19.09 -18.02
N TRP A 418 -7.62 -17.81 -18.30
CA TRP A 418 -6.46 -16.93 -18.49
C TRP A 418 -6.23 -16.11 -17.23
N ILE A 419 -5.03 -16.14 -16.69
CA ILE A 419 -4.67 -15.54 -15.41
C ILE A 419 -3.45 -14.65 -15.59
N ASP A 420 -3.56 -13.38 -15.24
CA ASP A 420 -2.40 -12.48 -15.09
C ASP A 420 -1.60 -12.93 -13.87
N THR A 421 -0.40 -13.49 -14.11
CA THR A 421 0.55 -13.86 -13.06
C THR A 421 1.58 -12.75 -12.91
N GLN A 422 1.27 -11.82 -12.02
CA GLN A 422 1.85 -10.48 -11.98
C GLN A 422 3.32 -10.44 -11.58
N PHE A 423 3.75 -11.36 -10.73
CA PHE A 423 5.10 -11.36 -10.16
C PHE A 423 6.00 -12.47 -10.72
N GLU A 424 5.53 -13.24 -11.67
CA GLU A 424 6.34 -14.31 -12.26
C GLU A 424 7.44 -13.74 -13.14
N LYS A 425 8.69 -14.13 -12.89
CA LYS A 425 9.86 -13.70 -13.64
C LYS A 425 10.19 -14.65 -14.78
N THR A 426 10.65 -14.10 -15.89
CA THR A 426 11.18 -14.86 -17.01
C THR A 426 12.58 -14.39 -17.38
N ALA A 427 13.34 -15.26 -18.06
CA ALA A 427 14.77 -15.07 -18.30
C ALA A 427 15.08 -13.83 -19.16
N SER A 428 14.23 -13.52 -20.14
CA SER A 428 14.48 -12.45 -21.11
C SER A 428 13.90 -11.09 -20.72
N LYS A 429 13.30 -10.98 -19.51
CA LYS A 429 12.61 -9.76 -19.08
C LYS A 429 13.22 -9.16 -17.83
N THR A 430 13.26 -7.83 -17.79
CA THR A 430 13.70 -7.07 -16.61
C THR A 430 12.59 -6.87 -15.59
N LYS A 431 11.32 -6.88 -16.03
CA LYS A 431 10.14 -6.71 -15.19
C LYS A 431 9.36 -8.02 -15.10
N PRO A 432 8.78 -8.35 -13.93
CA PRO A 432 7.95 -9.54 -13.81
C PRO A 432 6.61 -9.36 -14.53
N GLY A 433 5.94 -10.45 -14.78
CA GLY A 433 4.60 -10.53 -15.33
C GLY A 433 4.51 -11.51 -16.48
N THR A 434 3.59 -12.45 -16.34
CA THR A 434 3.22 -13.43 -17.36
C THR A 434 1.70 -13.56 -17.40
N ILE A 435 1.20 -14.27 -18.40
CA ILE A 435 -0.16 -14.80 -18.42
C ILE A 435 -0.07 -16.32 -18.34
N THR A 436 -0.80 -16.90 -17.40
CA THR A 436 -0.95 -18.35 -17.28
C THR A 436 -2.27 -18.78 -17.93
N VAL A 437 -2.21 -19.73 -18.83
CA VAL A 437 -3.40 -20.30 -19.48
C VAL A 437 -3.62 -21.72 -18.99
N LEU A 438 -4.79 -21.94 -18.38
CA LEU A 438 -5.25 -23.23 -17.86
C LEU A 438 -6.35 -23.79 -18.76
N ASP A 439 -6.32 -25.09 -19.02
CA ASP A 439 -7.43 -25.81 -19.60
C ASP A 439 -8.45 -26.18 -18.50
N ALA A 440 -9.66 -25.63 -18.57
CA ALA A 440 -10.70 -25.91 -17.59
C ALA A 440 -11.35 -27.30 -17.75
N THR A 441 -11.06 -27.99 -18.84
CA THR A 441 -11.66 -29.32 -19.11
C THR A 441 -10.95 -30.45 -18.38
N ASP A 442 -9.66 -30.28 -18.10
CA ASP A 442 -8.82 -31.27 -17.43
C ASP A 442 -7.95 -30.67 -16.29
N TRP A 443 -8.04 -29.35 -16.08
CA TRP A 443 -7.33 -28.60 -15.03
C TRP A 443 -5.80 -28.61 -15.20
N THR A 444 -5.34 -28.71 -16.43
CA THR A 444 -3.90 -28.68 -16.74
C THR A 444 -3.47 -27.30 -17.25
N LEU A 445 -2.22 -26.93 -17.00
CA LEU A 445 -1.64 -25.72 -17.60
C LEU A 445 -1.31 -25.96 -19.07
N LYS A 446 -1.85 -25.14 -19.96
CA LYS A 446 -1.59 -25.19 -21.41
C LYS A 446 -0.33 -24.43 -21.79
N ARG A 447 -0.20 -23.21 -21.27
CA ARG A 447 0.94 -22.35 -21.62
C ARG A 447 1.18 -21.24 -20.62
N LYS A 448 2.39 -20.69 -20.69
CA LYS A 448 2.81 -19.42 -20.11
C LYS A 448 3.13 -18.45 -21.25
N ILE A 449 2.61 -17.21 -21.14
CA ILE A 449 2.84 -16.16 -22.12
C ILE A 449 3.55 -15.02 -21.38
N SER A 450 4.81 -14.77 -21.72
CA SER A 450 5.63 -13.75 -21.10
C SER A 450 5.86 -12.52 -21.98
N LEU A 451 5.68 -12.68 -23.29
CA LEU A 451 5.87 -11.64 -24.30
C LEU A 451 7.25 -10.95 -24.18
N PRO A 452 8.35 -11.69 -24.39
CA PRO A 452 9.69 -11.15 -24.14
C PRO A 452 10.04 -9.92 -24.95
N GLY A 453 9.41 -9.74 -26.12
CA GLY A 453 9.60 -8.57 -26.98
C GLY A 453 8.95 -7.28 -26.49
N ILE A 454 8.04 -7.31 -25.53
CA ILE A 454 7.32 -6.11 -25.05
C ILE A 454 7.48 -5.83 -23.55
N ASN A 455 8.21 -6.65 -22.84
CA ASN A 455 8.49 -6.46 -21.42
C ASN A 455 7.23 -6.11 -20.60
N MET A 456 6.26 -7.03 -20.58
CA MET A 456 4.99 -6.90 -19.86
C MET A 456 5.24 -6.43 -18.42
N ASN A 457 4.56 -5.38 -17.99
CA ASN A 457 4.80 -4.75 -16.71
C ASN A 457 3.54 -4.75 -15.85
N ASN A 458 3.50 -5.60 -14.86
CA ASN A 458 2.41 -5.74 -13.93
C ASN A 458 1.06 -5.96 -14.65
N PRO A 459 0.88 -7.10 -15.33
CA PRO A 459 -0.37 -7.44 -16.01
C PRO A 459 -1.52 -7.44 -15.01
N HIS A 460 -2.66 -6.85 -15.38
CA HIS A 460 -3.68 -6.50 -14.40
C HIS A 460 -5.07 -7.04 -14.72
N HIS A 461 -5.55 -6.89 -15.96
CA HIS A 461 -6.88 -7.32 -16.33
C HIS A 461 -6.96 -7.81 -17.77
N LEU A 462 -7.81 -8.80 -18.01
CA LEU A 462 -7.99 -9.49 -19.28
C LEU A 462 -9.45 -9.41 -19.74
N TRP A 463 -9.65 -9.28 -21.05
CA TRP A 463 -10.94 -9.41 -21.71
C TRP A 463 -10.74 -9.80 -23.18
N SER A 464 -11.80 -10.26 -23.86
CA SER A 464 -11.71 -10.66 -25.27
C SER A 464 -12.54 -9.78 -26.20
N ASN A 465 -12.24 -9.84 -27.50
CA ASN A 465 -13.18 -9.46 -28.53
C ASN A 465 -14.39 -10.45 -28.58
N ARG A 466 -15.39 -10.15 -29.41
CA ARG A 466 -16.65 -10.90 -29.43
C ARG A 466 -16.50 -12.37 -29.82
N ASP A 467 -15.69 -12.69 -30.84
CA ASP A 467 -15.45 -14.06 -31.30
C ASP A 467 -14.37 -14.77 -30.48
N GLN A 468 -13.78 -14.05 -29.50
CA GLN A 468 -12.78 -14.54 -28.57
C GLN A 468 -11.50 -15.05 -29.23
N SER A 469 -11.19 -14.53 -30.40
CA SER A 469 -9.91 -14.76 -31.10
C SER A 469 -8.78 -13.90 -30.57
N VAL A 470 -9.11 -12.75 -29.97
CA VAL A 470 -8.17 -11.78 -29.43
C VAL A 470 -8.40 -11.57 -27.93
N ILE A 471 -7.33 -11.61 -27.16
CA ILE A 471 -7.31 -11.26 -25.74
C ILE A 471 -6.63 -9.91 -25.58
N TYR A 472 -7.32 -8.98 -24.94
CA TYR A 472 -6.77 -7.70 -24.50
C TYR A 472 -6.30 -7.81 -23.07
N GLN A 473 -5.09 -7.26 -22.80
CA GLN A 473 -4.44 -7.30 -21.50
C GLN A 473 -3.91 -5.93 -21.13
N THR A 474 -4.27 -5.41 -19.96
CA THR A 474 -3.77 -4.14 -19.45
C THR A 474 -2.47 -4.31 -18.67
N GLN A 475 -1.59 -3.30 -18.72
CA GLN A 475 -0.31 -3.27 -18.03
C GLN A 475 -0.30 -2.10 -17.04
N TRP A 476 -0.58 -2.38 -15.77
CA TRP A 476 -0.87 -1.37 -14.73
C TRP A 476 0.24 -0.32 -14.54
N PHE A 477 1.50 -0.74 -14.52
CA PHE A 477 2.65 0.17 -14.36
C PHE A 477 3.26 0.58 -15.69
N ASP A 478 2.46 0.63 -16.74
CA ASP A 478 2.86 1.07 -18.06
C ASP A 478 1.77 1.96 -18.66
N THR A 479 1.85 2.17 -19.96
CA THR A 479 0.94 2.99 -20.74
C THR A 479 0.30 2.19 -21.89
N LYS A 480 0.33 0.85 -21.78
CA LYS A 480 0.01 -0.06 -22.89
C LYS A 480 -1.18 -0.93 -22.62
N LEU A 481 -1.92 -1.20 -23.68
CA LEU A 481 -2.87 -2.29 -23.82
C LEU A 481 -2.33 -3.26 -24.86
N THR A 482 -2.17 -4.52 -24.48
CA THR A 482 -1.66 -5.55 -25.40
C THR A 482 -2.80 -6.39 -25.95
N ALA A 483 -2.85 -6.52 -27.26
CA ALA A 483 -3.75 -7.44 -27.96
C ALA A 483 -2.97 -8.70 -28.33
N ILE A 484 -3.47 -9.85 -27.89
CA ILE A 484 -2.81 -11.16 -27.97
C ILE A 484 -3.71 -12.11 -28.78
N ASN A 485 -3.11 -12.86 -29.67
CA ASN A 485 -3.80 -13.95 -30.34
C ASN A 485 -4.10 -15.07 -29.31
N ARG A 486 -5.37 -15.40 -29.12
CA ARG A 486 -5.77 -16.42 -28.16
C ARG A 486 -5.22 -17.81 -28.51
N GLU A 487 -5.16 -18.16 -29.77
CA GLU A 487 -4.82 -19.52 -30.20
C GLU A 487 -3.35 -19.89 -29.88
N ASP A 488 -2.43 -18.96 -30.13
CA ASP A 488 -0.99 -19.21 -29.99
C ASP A 488 -0.27 -18.34 -28.94
N GLY A 489 -0.94 -17.32 -28.40
CA GLY A 489 -0.38 -16.41 -27.39
C GLY A 489 0.55 -15.32 -27.97
N THR A 490 0.61 -15.17 -29.29
CA THR A 490 1.45 -14.17 -29.92
C THR A 490 0.86 -12.76 -29.84
N VAL A 491 1.72 -11.75 -29.83
CA VAL A 491 1.31 -10.33 -29.84
C VAL A 491 0.76 -9.97 -31.20
N LEU A 492 -0.46 -9.47 -31.23
CA LEU A 492 -1.06 -8.85 -32.40
C LEU A 492 -0.75 -7.36 -32.44
N GLN A 493 -0.92 -6.67 -31.31
CA GLN A 493 -0.66 -5.23 -31.17
C GLN A 493 -0.26 -4.90 -29.73
N ASN A 494 0.56 -3.84 -29.56
CA ASN A 494 0.85 -3.24 -28.27
C ASN A 494 0.47 -1.76 -28.33
N ILE A 495 -0.76 -1.44 -27.92
CA ILE A 495 -1.45 -0.17 -28.19
C ILE A 495 -1.07 0.85 -27.11
N GLN A 496 -0.63 2.02 -27.51
CA GLN A 496 -0.44 3.14 -26.58
C GLN A 496 -1.80 3.69 -26.17
N VAL A 497 -2.14 3.62 -24.88
CA VAL A 497 -3.46 4.05 -24.37
C VAL A 497 -3.38 5.19 -23.36
N GLY A 498 -2.38 5.26 -22.52
CA GLY A 498 -2.24 6.27 -21.47
C GLY A 498 -1.83 5.66 -20.14
N ASN A 499 -1.64 6.48 -19.12
CA ASN A 499 -1.05 6.07 -17.85
C ASN A 499 -1.96 5.14 -17.04
N SER A 500 -1.35 4.11 -16.49
CA SER A 500 -1.98 3.14 -15.57
C SER A 500 -3.29 2.55 -16.11
N PRO A 501 -3.26 1.86 -17.28
CA PRO A 501 -4.43 1.16 -17.76
C PRO A 501 -4.79 0.03 -16.79
N SER A 502 -5.98 0.09 -16.20
CA SER A 502 -6.42 -0.83 -15.15
C SER A 502 -7.31 -1.94 -15.68
N HIS A 503 -8.47 -1.64 -16.19
CA HIS A 503 -9.41 -2.62 -16.71
C HIS A 503 -9.67 -2.43 -18.21
N VAL A 504 -10.04 -3.50 -18.88
CA VAL A 504 -10.42 -3.52 -20.30
C VAL A 504 -11.66 -4.39 -20.49
N MET A 505 -12.59 -3.92 -21.30
CA MET A 505 -13.74 -4.70 -21.79
C MET A 505 -14.06 -4.27 -23.23
N THR A 506 -14.90 -5.04 -23.93
CA THR A 506 -15.38 -4.67 -25.27
C THR A 506 -16.87 -4.35 -25.25
N LEU A 507 -17.33 -3.52 -26.18
CA LEU A 507 -18.76 -3.32 -26.41
C LEU A 507 -19.32 -4.50 -27.21
N PRO A 508 -20.31 -5.24 -26.72
CA PRO A 508 -20.75 -6.47 -27.39
C PRO A 508 -21.37 -6.23 -28.79
N ALA A 509 -21.96 -5.06 -29.03
CA ALA A 509 -22.56 -4.73 -30.31
C ALA A 509 -21.55 -4.34 -31.41
N THR A 510 -20.47 -3.61 -31.05
CA THR A 510 -19.51 -3.00 -32.00
C THR A 510 -18.12 -3.58 -31.93
N ASP A 511 -17.82 -4.32 -30.88
CA ASP A 511 -16.47 -4.81 -30.56
C ASP A 511 -15.42 -3.72 -30.29
N ASP A 512 -15.88 -2.48 -30.04
CA ASP A 512 -14.99 -1.40 -29.63
C ASP A 512 -14.42 -1.72 -28.22
N VAL A 513 -13.16 -1.45 -28.05
CA VAL A 513 -12.47 -1.68 -26.76
C VAL A 513 -12.62 -0.47 -25.85
N ILE A 514 -13.02 -0.70 -24.62
CA ILE A 514 -13.07 0.28 -23.55
C ILE A 514 -11.95 -0.04 -22.54
N VAL A 515 -11.11 0.92 -22.24
CA VAL A 515 -10.01 0.79 -21.29
C VAL A 515 -10.08 1.87 -20.22
N ALA A 516 -10.08 1.48 -18.96
CA ALA A 516 -9.99 2.42 -17.85
C ALA A 516 -8.54 2.87 -17.66
N LEU A 517 -8.33 4.18 -17.60
CA LEU A 517 -7.03 4.81 -17.47
C LEU A 517 -6.98 5.55 -16.13
N SER A 518 -6.54 4.86 -15.08
CA SER A 518 -6.48 5.43 -13.73
C SER A 518 -5.64 6.69 -13.66
N GLY A 519 -4.53 6.73 -14.39
CA GLY A 519 -3.64 7.89 -14.44
C GLY A 519 -4.11 9.06 -15.30
N GLU A 520 -5.15 8.86 -16.14
CA GLU A 520 -5.64 9.88 -17.10
C GLU A 520 -7.05 10.39 -16.77
N ASN A 521 -7.68 9.90 -15.72
CA ASN A 521 -9.03 10.26 -15.30
C ASN A 521 -10.11 10.05 -16.37
N GLY A 522 -10.01 8.98 -17.15
CA GLY A 522 -10.94 8.71 -18.25
C GLY A 522 -11.01 7.25 -18.65
N LEU A 523 -12.05 6.95 -19.43
CA LEU A 523 -12.14 5.70 -20.17
C LEU A 523 -11.80 5.95 -21.64
N GLY A 524 -10.77 5.28 -22.13
CA GLY A 524 -10.40 5.32 -23.54
C GLY A 524 -11.28 4.38 -24.35
N LYS A 525 -11.84 4.85 -25.45
CA LYS A 525 -12.54 4.04 -26.45
C LYS A 525 -11.68 3.88 -27.68
N ILE A 526 -11.41 2.63 -28.07
CA ILE A 526 -10.66 2.23 -29.25
C ILE A 526 -11.62 1.56 -30.21
N PRO A 527 -11.89 2.11 -31.40
CA PRO A 527 -12.76 1.44 -32.36
C PRO A 527 -12.20 0.09 -32.81
N ALA A 528 -13.11 -0.87 -33.01
CA ALA A 528 -12.74 -2.20 -33.50
C ALA A 528 -11.84 -2.14 -34.74
N GLY A 529 -10.80 -2.95 -34.75
CA GLY A 529 -9.83 -3.01 -35.86
C GLY A 529 -8.85 -1.80 -35.93
N THR A 530 -8.84 -0.92 -34.94
CA THR A 530 -7.87 0.18 -34.85
C THR A 530 -6.92 0.00 -33.67
N SER A 531 -5.88 0.84 -33.62
CA SER A 531 -4.83 0.77 -32.58
C SER A 531 -4.66 2.09 -31.81
N ARG A 532 -5.72 2.89 -31.73
CA ARG A 532 -5.67 4.18 -31.03
C ARG A 532 -7.01 4.54 -30.40
N ILE A 533 -6.95 5.23 -29.29
CA ILE A 533 -8.13 5.87 -28.69
C ILE A 533 -8.63 6.96 -29.64
N ASN A 534 -9.90 6.92 -29.95
CA ASN A 534 -10.56 7.98 -30.73
C ASN A 534 -11.48 8.85 -29.87
N VAL A 535 -11.93 8.34 -28.70
CA VAL A 535 -12.78 9.05 -27.75
C VAL A 535 -12.27 8.79 -26.35
N MET A 536 -12.17 9.85 -25.56
CA MET A 536 -11.95 9.76 -24.12
C MET A 536 -13.26 10.13 -23.41
N LEU A 537 -13.80 9.18 -22.66
CA LEU A 537 -14.98 9.39 -21.80
C LEU A 537 -14.48 9.94 -20.45
N PRO A 538 -14.74 11.22 -20.13
CA PRO A 538 -14.22 11.81 -18.91
C PRO A 538 -14.91 11.21 -17.68
N THR A 539 -14.12 10.77 -16.70
CA THR A 539 -14.61 10.29 -15.42
C THR A 539 -14.52 11.35 -14.32
N GLN A 540 -13.76 12.39 -14.58
CA GLN A 540 -13.60 13.52 -13.66
C GLN A 540 -14.85 14.38 -13.63
N GLY A 541 -15.30 14.76 -12.45
CA GLY A 541 -16.40 15.71 -12.24
C GLY A 541 -15.97 17.16 -12.45
N PRO A 542 -16.94 18.09 -12.35
CA PRO A 542 -16.69 19.54 -12.56
C PRO A 542 -15.67 20.13 -11.59
N ALA A 543 -15.41 19.50 -10.44
CA ALA A 543 -14.50 19.98 -9.41
C ALA A 543 -13.01 19.69 -9.68
N GLN A 544 -12.67 19.13 -10.81
CA GLN A 544 -11.29 18.81 -11.22
C GLN A 544 -10.48 17.89 -10.29
N THR A 545 -11.11 17.25 -9.31
CA THR A 545 -10.45 16.24 -8.51
C THR A 545 -10.18 15.01 -9.39
N PRO A 546 -8.95 14.48 -9.44
CA PRO A 546 -8.66 13.25 -10.17
C PRO A 546 -9.57 12.12 -9.75
N ALA A 547 -10.25 11.49 -10.70
CA ALA A 547 -11.22 10.44 -10.41
C ALA A 547 -10.57 9.08 -10.14
N ASN A 548 -9.45 8.79 -10.78
CA ASN A 548 -8.78 7.50 -10.78
C ASN A 548 -9.76 6.35 -11.07
N PRO A 549 -10.32 6.24 -12.29
CA PRO A 549 -11.18 5.12 -12.65
C PRO A 549 -10.37 3.83 -12.57
N HIS A 550 -10.80 2.90 -11.73
CA HIS A 550 -10.09 1.63 -11.58
C HIS A 550 -10.73 0.53 -12.41
N SER A 551 -11.96 0.18 -12.11
CA SER A 551 -12.71 -0.86 -12.82
C SER A 551 -13.88 -0.24 -13.57
N HIS A 552 -14.27 -0.91 -14.64
CA HIS A 552 -15.54 -0.65 -15.29
C HIS A 552 -16.19 -1.97 -15.68
N TRP A 553 -17.49 -1.95 -15.91
CA TRP A 553 -18.24 -3.04 -16.49
C TRP A 553 -19.06 -2.53 -17.66
N VAL A 554 -19.18 -3.37 -18.70
CA VAL A 554 -19.99 -3.11 -19.89
C VAL A 554 -21.17 -4.08 -19.90
N SER A 555 -22.39 -3.58 -19.99
CA SER A 555 -23.59 -4.41 -20.12
C SER A 555 -23.78 -4.93 -21.55
N SER A 556 -24.63 -5.94 -21.73
CA SER A 556 -25.05 -6.45 -23.04
C SER A 556 -25.67 -5.36 -23.94
N THR A 557 -26.28 -4.33 -23.34
CA THR A 557 -26.85 -3.18 -24.05
C THR A 557 -25.85 -2.09 -24.36
N GLY A 558 -24.58 -2.24 -23.95
CA GLY A 558 -23.50 -1.26 -24.17
C GLY A 558 -23.48 -0.10 -23.17
N LYS A 559 -24.18 -0.19 -22.04
CA LYS A 559 -24.02 0.74 -20.93
C LYS A 559 -22.70 0.43 -20.23
N ILE A 560 -21.92 1.48 -19.92
CA ILE A 560 -20.66 1.37 -19.19
C ILE A 560 -20.87 1.96 -17.80
N VAL A 561 -20.40 1.24 -16.79
CA VAL A 561 -20.35 1.71 -15.40
C VAL A 561 -18.91 1.63 -14.92
N THR A 562 -18.39 2.71 -14.33
CA THR A 562 -17.01 2.77 -13.83
C THR A 562 -16.94 3.15 -12.35
N ALA A 563 -16.04 2.51 -11.63
CA ALA A 563 -15.69 2.84 -10.26
C ALA A 563 -14.57 3.88 -10.25
N ASN A 564 -14.82 5.03 -9.64
CA ASN A 564 -13.90 6.16 -9.55
C ASN A 564 -13.33 6.21 -8.13
N SER A 565 -12.19 5.56 -7.91
CA SER A 565 -11.66 5.29 -6.57
C SER A 565 -11.39 6.56 -5.75
N ASN A 566 -10.80 7.57 -6.37
CA ASN A 566 -10.40 8.78 -5.64
C ASN A 566 -11.55 9.76 -5.38
N THR A 567 -12.57 9.81 -6.25
CA THR A 567 -13.74 10.67 -6.04
C THR A 567 -14.85 9.99 -5.25
N GLY A 568 -14.74 8.68 -4.98
CA GLY A 568 -15.72 7.93 -4.21
C GLY A 568 -17.08 7.90 -4.89
N ASP A 569 -17.10 7.66 -6.19
CA ASP A 569 -18.34 7.63 -6.97
C ASP A 569 -18.30 6.62 -8.13
N VAL A 570 -19.46 6.42 -8.71
CA VAL A 570 -19.65 5.59 -9.91
C VAL A 570 -20.11 6.48 -11.07
N GLY A 571 -19.48 6.36 -12.21
CA GLY A 571 -19.90 7.01 -13.45
C GLY A 571 -20.65 6.05 -14.37
N ILE A 572 -21.73 6.49 -14.99
CA ILE A 572 -22.52 5.73 -15.95
C ILE A 572 -22.51 6.42 -17.31
N TYR A 573 -22.25 5.66 -18.37
CA TYR A 573 -22.12 6.14 -19.75
C TYR A 573 -22.89 5.28 -20.73
N ASP A 574 -23.37 5.91 -21.82
CA ASP A 574 -23.74 5.18 -23.04
C ASP A 574 -22.46 4.90 -23.85
N GLY A 575 -22.04 3.65 -23.92
CA GLY A 575 -20.81 3.27 -24.60
C GLY A 575 -20.87 3.40 -26.12
N ARG A 576 -22.06 3.36 -26.73
CA ARG A 576 -22.20 3.51 -28.18
C ARG A 576 -21.89 4.93 -28.62
N PHE A 577 -22.43 5.90 -27.92
CA PHE A 577 -22.26 7.32 -28.22
C PHE A 577 -21.14 7.99 -27.43
N GLY A 578 -20.60 7.32 -26.44
CA GLY A 578 -19.64 7.92 -25.52
C GLY A 578 -20.24 9.01 -24.62
N ALA A 579 -21.53 8.97 -24.39
CA ALA A 579 -22.25 10.00 -23.66
C ALA A 579 -22.27 9.68 -22.15
N PHE A 580 -21.90 10.65 -21.33
CA PHE A 580 -22.08 10.61 -19.90
C PHE A 580 -23.59 10.63 -19.57
N ILE A 581 -24.03 9.74 -18.71
CA ILE A 581 -25.44 9.65 -18.27
C ILE A 581 -25.59 10.20 -16.85
N ALA A 582 -24.82 9.66 -15.91
CA ALA A 582 -25.00 9.99 -14.50
C ALA A 582 -23.75 9.67 -13.66
N ARG A 583 -23.72 10.22 -12.46
CA ARG A 583 -22.72 9.95 -11.43
C ARG A 583 -23.37 9.80 -10.07
N TYR A 584 -22.98 8.78 -9.32
CA TYR A 584 -23.55 8.46 -8.02
C TYR A 584 -22.46 8.29 -6.99
N LYS A 585 -22.62 8.93 -5.83
CA LYS A 585 -21.74 8.70 -4.70
C LYS A 585 -21.93 7.29 -4.18
N THR A 586 -20.84 6.67 -3.80
CA THR A 586 -20.78 5.38 -3.13
C THR A 586 -20.35 5.56 -1.68
N GLY A 587 -20.39 4.50 -0.91
CA GLY A 587 -19.95 4.47 0.48
C GLY A 587 -21.03 3.95 1.42
N GLY A 588 -20.57 3.50 2.58
CA GLY A 588 -21.39 2.96 3.65
C GLY A 588 -21.94 4.06 4.57
N PHE A 589 -22.19 3.71 5.83
CA PHE A 589 -22.70 4.61 6.85
C PHE A 589 -21.71 5.72 7.25
N LEU A 590 -20.45 5.56 6.95
CA LEU A 590 -19.41 6.54 7.22
C LEU A 590 -18.84 7.04 5.87
N PRO A 591 -19.32 8.20 5.36
CA PRO A 591 -19.04 8.64 4.01
C PRO A 591 -17.63 9.23 3.81
N LYS A 592 -16.64 8.83 4.61
CA LYS A 592 -15.35 9.51 4.60
C LYS A 592 -14.45 9.13 3.44
N ASP A 593 -14.44 7.88 3.03
CA ASP A 593 -13.60 7.46 1.90
C ASP A 593 -13.93 6.04 1.38
N PRO A 594 -15.00 5.86 0.60
CA PRO A 594 -15.43 4.54 0.17
C PRO A 594 -14.40 3.84 -0.71
N TYR A 595 -13.65 4.58 -1.51
CA TYR A 595 -12.68 4.03 -2.46
C TYR A 595 -13.27 2.90 -3.31
N PRO A 596 -14.28 3.19 -4.15
CA PRO A 596 -14.87 2.18 -5.01
C PRO A 596 -13.83 1.63 -5.98
N ILE A 597 -13.72 0.29 -6.07
CA ILE A 597 -12.64 -0.34 -6.81
C ILE A 597 -13.13 -1.25 -7.94
N ALA A 598 -14.26 -1.93 -7.76
CA ALA A 598 -14.80 -2.81 -8.80
C ALA A 598 -16.31 -2.70 -8.96
N ILE A 599 -16.77 -3.13 -10.13
CA ILE A 599 -18.16 -3.15 -10.56
C ILE A 599 -18.54 -4.56 -10.97
N GLY A 600 -19.70 -5.02 -10.52
CA GLY A 600 -20.44 -6.14 -11.09
C GLY A 600 -21.81 -5.67 -11.55
N MET A 601 -22.26 -6.09 -12.74
CA MET A 601 -23.57 -5.74 -13.25
C MET A 601 -24.44 -7.01 -13.39
N GLY A 602 -25.54 -7.04 -12.66
CA GLY A 602 -26.60 -8.01 -12.83
C GLY A 602 -27.63 -7.55 -13.87
N ILE A 603 -28.81 -8.14 -13.85
CA ILE A 603 -29.88 -7.83 -14.83
C ILE A 603 -30.37 -6.39 -14.66
N ASP A 604 -30.62 -5.97 -13.43
CA ASP A 604 -31.24 -4.68 -13.07
C ASP A 604 -30.47 -3.92 -11.97
N LYS A 605 -29.41 -4.50 -11.47
CA LYS A 605 -28.62 -3.97 -10.34
C LYS A 605 -27.14 -3.90 -10.67
N ILE A 606 -26.48 -2.97 -10.00
CA ILE A 606 -25.03 -2.76 -10.03
C ILE A 606 -24.50 -2.98 -8.61
N TYR A 607 -23.46 -3.78 -8.48
CA TYR A 607 -22.75 -4.04 -7.24
C TYR A 607 -21.40 -3.34 -7.30
N VAL A 608 -21.08 -2.55 -6.28
CA VAL A 608 -19.87 -1.74 -6.24
C VAL A 608 -19.12 -2.05 -4.96
N THR A 609 -17.91 -2.57 -5.07
CA THR A 609 -17.06 -2.76 -3.90
C THR A 609 -16.44 -1.44 -3.47
N ASN A 610 -16.55 -1.13 -2.18
CA ASN A 610 -15.87 -0.03 -1.53
C ASN A 610 -14.75 -0.60 -0.66
N PHE A 611 -13.53 -0.46 -1.13
CA PHE A 611 -12.37 -1.16 -0.58
C PHE A 611 -12.12 -0.81 0.89
N TRP A 612 -12.12 0.48 1.22
CA TRP A 612 -11.82 0.96 2.57
C TRP A 612 -13.02 1.04 3.50
N ASP A 613 -14.23 1.06 2.95
CA ASP A 613 -15.47 0.96 3.74
C ASP A 613 -15.83 -0.51 4.05
N HIS A 614 -15.11 -1.47 3.48
CA HIS A 614 -15.39 -2.90 3.63
C HIS A 614 -16.84 -3.25 3.31
N SER A 615 -17.36 -2.67 2.23
CA SER A 615 -18.78 -2.77 1.88
C SER A 615 -18.99 -3.01 0.38
N ILE A 616 -20.22 -3.44 0.04
CA ILE A 616 -20.71 -3.52 -1.34
C ILE A 616 -21.96 -2.66 -1.42
N ASN A 617 -21.94 -1.60 -2.23
CA ASN A 617 -23.16 -0.85 -2.55
C ASN A 617 -23.94 -1.57 -3.64
N VAL A 618 -25.25 -1.63 -3.47
CA VAL A 618 -26.20 -2.10 -4.48
C VAL A 618 -27.02 -0.92 -4.98
N ILE A 619 -26.93 -0.65 -6.27
CA ILE A 619 -27.62 0.48 -6.93
C ILE A 619 -28.34 0.00 -8.18
N LYS A 620 -29.44 0.65 -8.57
CA LYS A 620 -30.11 0.41 -9.84
C LYS A 620 -29.34 1.02 -11.01
N TYR A 621 -29.68 0.64 -12.22
CA TYR A 621 -29.11 1.21 -13.44
C TYR A 621 -29.40 2.70 -13.63
N ASP A 622 -30.41 3.26 -12.99
CA ASP A 622 -30.67 4.69 -12.95
C ASP A 622 -29.90 5.40 -11.82
N GLY A 623 -29.13 4.63 -11.01
CA GLY A 623 -28.34 5.11 -9.90
C GLY A 623 -29.08 5.21 -8.58
N THR A 624 -30.33 4.79 -8.51
CA THR A 624 -31.06 4.74 -7.24
C THR A 624 -30.36 3.76 -6.29
N PRO A 625 -29.91 4.20 -5.10
CA PRO A 625 -29.35 3.29 -4.12
C PRO A 625 -30.42 2.34 -3.59
N LEU A 626 -30.09 1.06 -3.48
CA LEU A 626 -30.98 0.04 -2.93
C LEU A 626 -30.56 -0.32 -1.50
N THR A 627 -29.32 -0.75 -1.34
CA THR A 627 -28.78 -1.14 -0.03
C THR A 627 -27.25 -1.06 -0.04
N THR A 628 -26.67 -1.15 1.14
CA THR A 628 -25.24 -1.34 1.34
C THR A 628 -25.05 -2.60 2.18
N ILE A 629 -24.28 -3.53 1.66
CA ILE A 629 -23.90 -4.77 2.34
C ILE A 629 -22.59 -4.46 3.08
N MET A 630 -22.63 -4.41 4.40
CA MET A 630 -21.47 -4.16 5.24
C MET A 630 -20.82 -5.50 5.59
N LEU A 631 -19.61 -5.73 5.07
CA LEU A 631 -18.94 -7.02 5.23
C LEU A 631 -18.39 -7.28 6.63
N LEU A 632 -18.37 -6.24 7.48
CA LEU A 632 -17.92 -6.31 8.86
C LEU A 632 -19.04 -6.12 9.89
N SER A 633 -20.06 -5.29 9.60
CA SER A 633 -21.14 -5.02 10.55
C SER A 633 -22.16 -6.15 10.63
N ASP A 634 -22.29 -6.91 9.56
CA ASP A 634 -23.10 -8.13 9.55
C ASP A 634 -22.35 -9.34 10.14
N TYR A 635 -21.13 -9.09 10.62
CA TYR A 635 -20.26 -10.03 11.26
C TYR A 635 -19.94 -9.54 12.68
N ASP A 636 -20.47 -10.19 13.69
CA ASP A 636 -20.13 -9.96 15.09
C ASP A 636 -19.26 -11.12 15.59
N PRO A 637 -17.96 -10.90 15.81
CA PRO A 637 -17.06 -11.97 16.25
C PRO A 637 -17.35 -12.46 17.67
N ILE A 638 -18.12 -11.70 18.47
CA ILE A 638 -18.48 -12.05 19.86
C ILE A 638 -19.79 -12.81 19.90
N SER A 639 -20.76 -12.35 19.13
CA SER A 639 -22.12 -12.92 19.09
C SER A 639 -22.62 -12.97 17.66
N PRO A 640 -22.03 -13.79 16.79
CA PRO A 640 -22.39 -13.87 15.39
C PRO A 640 -23.86 -14.28 15.24
N THR A 641 -24.61 -13.49 14.50
CA THR A 641 -26.04 -13.70 14.24
C THR A 641 -26.30 -13.64 12.75
N GLY A 642 -27.31 -14.35 12.29
CA GLY A 642 -27.71 -14.33 10.88
C GLY A 642 -26.92 -15.27 9.98
N PRO A 643 -26.78 -14.95 8.70
CA PRO A 643 -26.18 -15.86 7.70
C PRO A 643 -24.74 -16.24 8.00
N GLU A 644 -23.99 -15.38 8.63
CA GLU A 644 -22.57 -15.58 8.94
C GLU A 644 -22.32 -16.78 9.84
N THR A 645 -23.25 -17.08 10.76
CA THR A 645 -23.16 -18.28 11.61
C THR A 645 -23.19 -19.59 10.82
N LEU A 646 -23.67 -19.53 9.60
CA LEU A 646 -23.73 -20.67 8.68
C LEU A 646 -22.43 -20.88 7.89
N MET A 647 -21.47 -19.98 8.06
CA MET A 647 -20.30 -19.87 7.21
C MET A 647 -18.98 -20.33 7.83
N ASP A 648 -19.04 -20.87 9.05
CA ASP A 648 -17.92 -21.58 9.65
C ASP A 648 -17.65 -22.86 8.84
N ARG A 649 -16.89 -22.70 7.75
CA ARG A 649 -16.63 -23.77 6.78
C ARG A 649 -15.41 -24.62 7.12
N ASP A 650 -14.52 -24.10 7.94
CA ASP A 650 -13.36 -24.83 8.41
C ASP A 650 -13.59 -25.45 9.80
N SER A 651 -14.76 -25.22 10.38
CA SER A 651 -15.18 -25.77 11.66
C SER A 651 -14.28 -25.39 12.83
N ASP A 652 -13.68 -24.20 12.74
CA ASP A 652 -12.84 -23.65 13.83
C ASP A 652 -13.65 -22.94 14.92
N GLY A 653 -14.96 -22.84 14.74
CA GLY A 653 -15.89 -22.17 15.65
C GLY A 653 -15.96 -20.67 15.49
N LEU A 654 -15.34 -20.12 14.43
CA LEU A 654 -15.28 -18.70 14.15
C LEU A 654 -15.80 -18.42 12.75
N VAL A 655 -16.35 -17.24 12.55
CA VAL A 655 -16.88 -16.83 11.27
C VAL A 655 -15.90 -15.90 10.56
N SER A 656 -15.63 -16.19 9.29
CA SER A 656 -14.71 -15.38 8.48
C SER A 656 -15.35 -14.08 8.05
N ALA A 657 -14.64 -12.95 8.22
CA ALA A 657 -15.08 -11.63 7.80
C ALA A 657 -14.63 -11.28 6.37
N GLY A 658 -15.43 -10.52 5.66
CA GLY A 658 -15.03 -9.86 4.41
C GLY A 658 -14.39 -8.50 4.71
N MET A 659 -13.15 -8.29 4.26
CA MET A 659 -12.45 -7.03 4.43
C MET A 659 -11.66 -6.68 3.17
N MET A 660 -11.63 -5.42 2.81
CA MET A 660 -10.97 -4.94 1.60
C MET A 660 -11.49 -5.66 0.34
N PRO A 661 -12.81 -5.57 0.04
CA PRO A 661 -13.37 -6.24 -1.13
C PRO A 661 -12.79 -5.64 -2.41
N VAL A 662 -12.40 -6.53 -3.34
CA VAL A 662 -11.78 -6.16 -4.61
C VAL A 662 -12.76 -6.44 -5.73
N GLN A 663 -12.59 -7.50 -6.50
CA GLN A 663 -13.43 -7.78 -7.65
C GLN A 663 -14.75 -8.43 -7.25
N THR A 664 -15.86 -8.06 -7.95
CA THR A 664 -17.22 -8.40 -7.53
C THR A 664 -18.16 -8.66 -8.73
N PRO A 665 -17.79 -9.53 -9.69
CA PRO A 665 -18.69 -9.82 -10.80
C PRO A 665 -19.97 -10.48 -10.32
N VAL A 666 -21.06 -10.20 -11.04
CA VAL A 666 -22.30 -10.96 -10.95
C VAL A 666 -22.19 -12.12 -11.93
N ASP A 667 -22.75 -13.28 -11.62
CA ASP A 667 -22.79 -14.41 -12.54
C ASP A 667 -23.61 -14.09 -13.81
N PRO A 668 -23.44 -14.83 -14.90
CA PRO A 668 -24.13 -14.54 -16.15
C PRO A 668 -25.67 -14.57 -16.04
N THR A 669 -26.22 -15.26 -15.06
CA THR A 669 -27.67 -15.31 -14.82
C THR A 669 -28.19 -14.12 -14.00
N GLY A 670 -27.30 -13.32 -13.44
CA GLY A 670 -27.67 -12.20 -12.59
C GLY A 670 -28.07 -12.57 -11.16
N ARG A 671 -27.86 -13.83 -10.72
CA ARG A 671 -28.43 -14.38 -9.47
C ARG A 671 -27.47 -14.37 -8.29
N VAL A 672 -26.17 -14.42 -8.53
CA VAL A 672 -25.14 -14.48 -7.48
C VAL A 672 -23.99 -13.55 -7.77
N VAL A 673 -23.49 -12.89 -6.72
CA VAL A 673 -22.24 -12.11 -6.75
C VAL A 673 -21.18 -12.90 -6.00
N VAL A 674 -20.01 -13.01 -6.60
CA VAL A 674 -18.82 -13.55 -5.94
C VAL A 674 -17.80 -12.44 -5.80
N THR A 675 -17.44 -12.11 -4.54
CA THR A 675 -16.52 -11.02 -4.25
C THR A 675 -15.25 -11.55 -3.61
N ALA A 676 -14.11 -11.21 -4.17
CA ALA A 676 -12.81 -11.48 -3.58
C ALA A 676 -12.46 -10.40 -2.54
N ASN A 677 -12.07 -10.81 -1.33
CA ASN A 677 -11.65 -9.91 -0.26
C ASN A 677 -10.14 -10.07 0.00
N ALA A 678 -9.39 -8.99 -0.06
CA ALA A 678 -7.93 -9.02 0.02
C ALA A 678 -7.38 -9.62 1.33
N ILE A 679 -8.18 -9.64 2.39
CA ILE A 679 -7.82 -10.32 3.65
C ILE A 679 -7.70 -11.85 3.51
N GLY A 680 -8.25 -12.42 2.45
CA GLY A 680 -8.20 -13.85 2.18
C GLY A 680 -9.53 -14.58 2.40
N THR A 681 -10.63 -13.95 2.02
CA THR A 681 -11.98 -14.56 2.00
C THR A 681 -12.69 -14.28 0.68
N ILE A 682 -13.72 -15.05 0.40
CA ILE A 682 -14.62 -14.90 -0.76
C ILE A 682 -16.03 -14.75 -0.24
N THR A 683 -16.67 -13.64 -0.55
CA THR A 683 -18.08 -13.38 -0.18
C THR A 683 -19.01 -13.83 -1.30
N ILE A 684 -20.06 -14.54 -0.95
CA ILE A 684 -21.15 -14.95 -1.85
C ILE A 684 -22.41 -14.15 -1.47
N VAL A 685 -22.96 -13.41 -2.42
CA VAL A 685 -24.16 -12.60 -2.20
C VAL A 685 -25.27 -13.11 -3.12
N ASP A 686 -26.42 -13.42 -2.54
CA ASP A 686 -27.65 -13.72 -3.30
C ASP A 686 -28.29 -12.40 -3.73
N THR A 687 -28.40 -12.20 -5.05
CA THR A 687 -28.94 -10.96 -5.62
C THR A 687 -30.44 -10.80 -5.41
N SER A 688 -31.17 -11.87 -5.13
CA SER A 688 -32.61 -11.81 -4.88
C SER A 688 -32.96 -11.11 -3.57
N ILE A 689 -32.06 -11.18 -2.59
CA ILE A 689 -32.21 -10.60 -1.25
C ILE A 689 -31.13 -9.55 -0.91
N ASP A 690 -30.12 -9.40 -1.75
CA ASP A 690 -28.96 -8.51 -1.55
C ASP A 690 -28.28 -8.74 -0.19
N LYS A 691 -28.02 -9.99 0.15
CA LYS A 691 -27.36 -10.39 1.40
C LYS A 691 -26.24 -11.39 1.15
N VAL A 692 -25.26 -11.36 2.04
CA VAL A 692 -24.25 -12.42 2.13
C VAL A 692 -24.93 -13.71 2.55
N VAL A 693 -24.70 -14.79 1.79
CA VAL A 693 -25.25 -16.12 2.06
C VAL A 693 -24.17 -17.16 2.30
N ALA A 694 -22.92 -16.88 1.89
CA ALA A 694 -21.76 -17.69 2.21
C ALA A 694 -20.48 -16.83 2.24
N MET A 695 -19.53 -17.24 3.07
CA MET A 695 -18.19 -16.70 3.12
C MET A 695 -17.20 -17.86 3.09
N LEU A 696 -16.32 -17.91 2.09
CA LEU A 696 -15.41 -19.02 1.87
C LEU A 696 -13.95 -18.58 2.12
N PRO A 697 -13.06 -19.50 2.55
CA PRO A 697 -11.67 -19.19 2.67
C PRO A 697 -11.01 -18.98 1.31
N CYS A 698 -10.20 -17.91 1.21
CA CYS A 698 -9.35 -17.61 0.08
C CYS A 698 -7.89 -17.56 0.54
N ASP A 699 -6.96 -17.52 -0.40
CA ASP A 699 -5.57 -17.23 -0.07
C ASP A 699 -5.39 -15.72 0.15
N PRO A 700 -4.40 -15.30 0.95
CA PRO A 700 -4.12 -13.89 1.19
C PRO A 700 -3.91 -13.09 -0.09
N GLY A 701 -4.43 -11.87 -0.11
CA GLY A 701 -4.41 -11.05 -1.31
C GLY A 701 -5.43 -11.49 -2.37
N CYS A 702 -6.53 -12.14 -1.97
CA CYS A 702 -7.64 -12.52 -2.82
C CYS A 702 -8.08 -11.36 -3.71
N HIS A 703 -8.17 -11.54 -5.04
CA HIS A 703 -8.21 -10.40 -5.95
C HIS A 703 -9.16 -10.54 -7.14
N GLY A 704 -8.77 -11.29 -8.17
CA GLY A 704 -9.52 -11.42 -9.41
C GLY A 704 -10.64 -12.43 -9.31
N VAL A 705 -11.78 -12.15 -9.95
CA VAL A 705 -12.90 -13.09 -10.07
C VAL A 705 -13.45 -13.04 -11.50
N SER A 706 -13.68 -14.21 -12.11
CA SER A 706 -14.33 -14.33 -13.41
C SER A 706 -15.23 -15.57 -13.43
N PHE A 707 -16.42 -15.46 -13.99
CA PHE A 707 -17.29 -16.60 -14.18
C PHE A 707 -16.99 -17.32 -15.51
N GLY A 708 -16.99 -18.66 -15.47
CA GLY A 708 -16.88 -19.51 -16.64
C GLY A 708 -17.86 -20.67 -16.58
N ALA A 709 -18.18 -21.26 -17.74
CA ALA A 709 -19.15 -22.35 -17.81
C ALA A 709 -18.66 -23.62 -17.09
N LYS A 710 -19.54 -24.25 -16.35
CA LYS A 710 -19.39 -25.58 -15.79
C LYS A 710 -19.98 -26.59 -16.78
N LYS A 711 -19.31 -27.70 -17.03
CA LYS A 711 -19.77 -28.71 -17.94
C LYS A 711 -21.13 -29.28 -17.47
N GLY A 712 -22.11 -29.27 -18.37
CA GLY A 712 -23.43 -29.78 -18.06
C GLY A 712 -24.41 -28.75 -17.48
N GLY A 713 -23.97 -27.51 -17.23
CA GLY A 713 -24.78 -26.40 -16.75
C GLY A 713 -24.23 -25.70 -15.53
N GLY A 714 -24.71 -24.49 -15.25
CA GLY A 714 -24.22 -23.64 -14.20
C GLY A 714 -22.82 -23.02 -14.50
N TYR A 715 -22.22 -22.36 -13.51
CA TYR A 715 -21.00 -21.61 -13.68
C TYR A 715 -20.07 -21.83 -12.48
N TYR A 716 -18.78 -21.83 -12.76
CA TYR A 716 -17.74 -21.66 -11.75
C TYR A 716 -17.34 -20.20 -11.65
N ALA A 717 -17.02 -19.72 -10.45
CA ALA A 717 -16.26 -18.51 -10.26
C ALA A 717 -14.78 -18.87 -10.04
N TYR A 718 -13.92 -18.38 -10.92
CA TYR A 718 -12.47 -18.52 -10.83
C TYR A 718 -11.91 -17.35 -10.06
N VAL A 719 -11.20 -17.65 -8.97
CA VAL A 719 -10.70 -16.64 -8.03
C VAL A 719 -9.19 -16.74 -7.91
N THR A 720 -8.52 -15.59 -8.00
CA THR A 720 -7.06 -15.47 -7.88
C THR A 720 -6.66 -14.80 -6.59
N SER A 721 -5.41 -14.96 -6.21
CA SER A 721 -4.81 -14.29 -5.07
C SER A 721 -3.41 -13.79 -5.39
N LYS A 722 -3.09 -12.57 -4.95
CA LYS A 722 -1.77 -11.96 -5.16
C LYS A 722 -0.64 -12.68 -4.45
N PHE A 723 -0.91 -13.29 -3.31
CA PHE A 723 0.09 -13.93 -2.46
C PHE A 723 -0.09 -15.45 -2.44
N SER A 724 -0.46 -15.98 -3.60
CA SER A 724 -0.62 -17.40 -3.84
C SER A 724 -0.20 -17.74 -5.26
N ASN A 725 0.12 -19.00 -5.49
CA ASN A 725 0.35 -19.59 -6.81
C ASN A 725 -0.77 -20.56 -7.20
N GLN A 726 -1.98 -20.33 -6.68
CA GLN A 726 -3.14 -21.17 -6.91
C GLN A 726 -4.27 -20.38 -7.55
N LEU A 727 -5.02 -21.07 -8.43
CA LEU A 727 -6.35 -20.66 -8.84
C LEU A 727 -7.35 -21.38 -7.94
N ILE A 728 -8.27 -20.63 -7.35
CA ILE A 728 -9.38 -21.17 -6.57
C ILE A 728 -10.60 -21.27 -7.47
N VAL A 729 -11.21 -22.42 -7.52
CA VAL A 729 -12.45 -22.67 -8.26
C VAL A 729 -13.60 -22.76 -7.28
N VAL A 730 -14.52 -21.82 -7.35
CA VAL A 730 -15.71 -21.76 -6.50
C VAL A 730 -16.90 -22.27 -7.29
N ASP A 731 -17.66 -23.19 -6.71
CA ASP A 731 -18.98 -23.59 -7.19
C ASP A 731 -20.04 -22.88 -6.35
N PRO A 732 -20.72 -21.86 -6.88
CA PRO A 732 -21.71 -21.11 -6.11
C PRO A 732 -22.98 -21.89 -5.83
N ASP A 733 -23.29 -22.90 -6.66
CA ASP A 733 -24.51 -23.72 -6.59
C ASP A 733 -24.13 -25.17 -6.95
N PRO A 734 -23.49 -25.90 -6.01
CA PRO A 734 -22.92 -27.20 -6.30
C PRO A 734 -23.97 -28.29 -6.58
N ASN A 735 -25.16 -28.16 -6.02
CA ASN A 735 -26.27 -29.12 -6.18
C ASN A 735 -27.31 -28.70 -7.25
N GLY A 736 -27.22 -27.46 -7.78
CA GLY A 736 -28.07 -26.94 -8.83
C GLY A 736 -29.50 -26.60 -8.37
N ASP A 737 -29.71 -26.38 -7.06
CA ASP A 737 -31.07 -26.11 -6.53
C ASP A 737 -31.40 -24.60 -6.50
N GLY A 738 -30.42 -23.76 -6.86
CA GLY A 738 -30.57 -22.32 -6.92
C GLY A 738 -30.38 -21.64 -5.60
N SER A 739 -29.97 -22.33 -4.54
CA SER A 739 -29.48 -21.77 -3.27
C SER A 739 -27.98 -21.55 -3.37
N PHE A 740 -27.50 -20.43 -2.90
CA PHE A 740 -26.06 -20.11 -2.86
C PHE A 740 -25.47 -20.23 -1.45
N ALA A 741 -26.27 -20.65 -0.48
CA ALA A 741 -25.82 -20.84 0.90
C ALA A 741 -24.90 -22.06 1.05
N ASP A 742 -24.95 -23.00 0.11
CA ASP A 742 -24.09 -24.19 0.06
C ASP A 742 -22.88 -24.02 -0.88
N ALA A 743 -22.62 -22.79 -1.32
CA ALA A 743 -21.43 -22.47 -2.12
C ALA A 743 -20.17 -23.09 -1.51
N THR A 744 -19.30 -23.62 -2.37
CA THR A 744 -18.12 -24.35 -1.92
C THR A 744 -16.91 -24.10 -2.80
N ILE A 745 -15.71 -24.33 -2.26
CA ILE A 745 -14.50 -24.43 -3.07
C ILE A 745 -14.48 -25.79 -3.74
N ALA A 746 -14.69 -25.79 -5.06
CA ALA A 746 -14.70 -27.01 -5.87
C ALA A 746 -13.29 -27.48 -6.25
N GLY A 747 -12.29 -26.58 -6.23
CA GLY A 747 -10.92 -26.92 -6.55
C GLY A 747 -9.89 -25.85 -6.21
N ARG A 748 -8.64 -26.28 -6.12
CA ARG A 748 -7.45 -25.44 -5.97
C ARG A 748 -6.37 -25.94 -6.92
N ILE A 749 -6.08 -25.18 -7.96
CA ILE A 749 -5.22 -25.57 -9.08
C ILE A 749 -3.90 -24.82 -9.01
N SER A 750 -2.79 -25.54 -9.13
CA SER A 750 -1.47 -24.91 -9.15
C SER A 750 -1.27 -24.11 -10.44
N LEU A 751 -0.76 -22.88 -10.30
CA LEU A 751 -0.29 -22.05 -11.40
C LEU A 751 1.20 -22.28 -11.74
N VAL A 752 1.88 -23.17 -11.01
CA VAL A 752 3.27 -23.52 -11.25
C VAL A 752 3.40 -24.36 -12.49
N ALA A 753 4.18 -23.90 -13.46
CA ALA A 753 4.42 -24.65 -14.70
C ALA A 753 5.31 -25.86 -14.43
N GLY A 754 4.79 -27.05 -14.76
CA GLY A 754 5.59 -28.28 -14.81
C GLY A 754 6.40 -28.37 -16.11
N THR A 755 7.21 -29.42 -16.22
CA THR A 755 7.92 -29.78 -17.46
C THR A 755 6.92 -30.11 -18.55
N GLY A 756 7.06 -29.46 -19.69
CA GLY A 756 6.19 -29.68 -20.85
C GLY A 756 5.12 -28.62 -21.09
N VAL A 757 4.96 -27.65 -20.17
CA VAL A 757 4.11 -26.49 -20.41
C VAL A 757 4.76 -25.58 -21.46
N ALA A 758 4.01 -25.26 -22.50
CA ALA A 758 4.50 -24.37 -23.56
C ALA A 758 4.77 -22.96 -23.00
N SER A 759 5.88 -22.35 -23.39
CA SER A 759 6.23 -21.00 -23.00
C SER A 759 7.01 -20.29 -24.11
N ASP A 760 6.75 -19.01 -24.29
CA ASP A 760 7.46 -18.13 -25.23
C ASP A 760 8.77 -17.57 -24.66
N ASP A 761 9.05 -17.81 -23.38
CA ASP A 761 10.30 -17.49 -22.68
C ASP A 761 10.56 -18.50 -21.57
N THR A 762 11.80 -18.59 -21.11
CA THR A 762 12.13 -19.44 -19.95
C THR A 762 11.58 -18.80 -18.68
N VAL A 763 10.64 -19.45 -18.05
CA VAL A 763 10.17 -19.08 -16.71
C VAL A 763 11.31 -19.41 -15.74
N SER A 764 11.89 -18.40 -15.12
CA SER A 764 13.15 -18.52 -14.36
C SER A 764 13.05 -19.46 -13.17
N SER A 765 11.87 -19.68 -12.65
CA SER A 765 11.62 -20.48 -11.46
C SER A 765 10.46 -21.46 -11.59
N LEU A 766 9.85 -21.56 -12.75
CA LEU A 766 8.66 -22.40 -12.99
C LEU A 766 7.46 -22.06 -12.09
N ALA A 767 7.48 -20.96 -11.37
CA ALA A 767 6.44 -20.60 -10.44
C ALA A 767 5.55 -19.50 -11.02
N GLY A 768 4.25 -19.76 -11.08
CA GLY A 768 3.23 -18.76 -11.38
C GLY A 768 2.86 -18.02 -10.11
N MET A 769 3.29 -16.78 -9.99
CA MET A 769 3.17 -16.00 -8.78
C MET A 769 2.21 -14.83 -8.93
N GLY A 770 1.39 -14.61 -7.90
CA GLY A 770 0.59 -13.42 -7.78
C GLY A 770 -0.51 -13.33 -8.82
N GLY A 771 -1.45 -14.23 -8.80
CA GLY A 771 -2.64 -14.16 -9.64
C GLY A 771 -3.39 -12.85 -9.41
N GLN A 772 -3.58 -12.07 -10.48
CA GLN A 772 -4.23 -10.77 -10.46
C GLN A 772 -5.56 -10.83 -11.23
N GLY A 773 -5.58 -10.39 -12.47
CA GLY A 773 -6.72 -10.55 -13.36
C GLY A 773 -6.95 -12.01 -13.72
N VAL A 774 -8.20 -12.38 -13.88
CA VAL A 774 -8.59 -13.70 -14.36
C VAL A 774 -9.74 -13.55 -15.34
N TYR A 775 -9.71 -14.34 -16.40
CA TYR A 775 -10.72 -14.31 -17.45
C TYR A 775 -11.00 -15.71 -17.98
N ALA A 776 -12.27 -16.09 -17.96
CA ALA A 776 -12.72 -17.38 -18.48
C ALA A 776 -13.11 -17.29 -19.97
N ILE A 777 -12.72 -18.27 -20.73
CA ILE A 777 -13.05 -18.44 -22.14
C ILE A 777 -13.67 -19.82 -22.30
N PRO A 778 -14.89 -19.95 -22.82
CA PRO A 778 -15.72 -18.92 -23.44
C PRO A 778 -16.23 -17.87 -22.47
N ASN A 779 -16.30 -16.63 -22.94
CA ASN A 779 -17.03 -15.58 -22.24
C ASN A 779 -18.53 -15.89 -22.31
N VAL A 780 -19.13 -16.17 -21.18
CA VAL A 780 -20.49 -16.67 -21.05
C VAL A 780 -21.49 -15.58 -20.67
N TYR A 781 -21.08 -14.32 -20.68
CA TYR A 781 -21.99 -13.21 -20.44
C TYR A 781 -22.86 -12.90 -21.65
N ASP A 782 -24.10 -12.47 -21.39
CA ASP A 782 -25.03 -12.01 -22.40
C ASP A 782 -24.44 -10.89 -23.28
N GLY A 783 -24.63 -10.95 -24.59
CA GLY A 783 -24.02 -10.08 -25.58
C GLY A 783 -22.69 -10.61 -26.16
N TRP A 784 -21.93 -11.40 -25.40
CA TRP A 784 -20.70 -12.05 -25.89
C TRP A 784 -20.93 -13.52 -26.24
N VAL A 785 -21.65 -14.27 -25.40
CA VAL A 785 -21.87 -15.71 -25.60
C VAL A 785 -22.58 -16.02 -26.93
N GLN A 786 -23.45 -15.15 -27.39
CA GLN A 786 -24.15 -15.30 -28.65
C GLN A 786 -23.23 -15.14 -29.87
N ASN A 787 -22.09 -14.48 -29.73
CA ASN A 787 -21.13 -14.21 -30.79
C ASN A 787 -19.99 -15.23 -30.86
N LEU A 788 -20.00 -16.25 -30.03
CA LEU A 788 -19.01 -17.32 -30.04
C LEU A 788 -19.03 -18.09 -31.37
N PRO A 789 -17.89 -18.64 -31.81
CA PRO A 789 -17.85 -19.65 -32.86
C PRO A 789 -18.71 -20.89 -32.52
N ASP A 790 -19.31 -21.53 -33.52
CA ASP A 790 -20.19 -22.68 -33.30
C ASP A 790 -19.49 -23.84 -32.58
N SER A 791 -18.21 -24.03 -32.80
CA SER A 791 -17.38 -25.02 -32.09
C SER A 791 -17.34 -24.82 -30.58
N TRP A 792 -17.41 -23.58 -30.13
CA TRP A 792 -17.47 -23.22 -28.71
C TRP A 792 -18.88 -23.35 -28.15
N LYS A 793 -19.89 -22.89 -28.91
CA LYS A 793 -21.31 -23.03 -28.54
C LYS A 793 -21.71 -24.47 -28.32
N ALA A 794 -21.17 -25.40 -29.10
CA ALA A 794 -21.44 -26.83 -28.98
C ALA A 794 -21.08 -27.44 -27.61
N ASN A 795 -20.23 -26.76 -26.83
CA ASN A 795 -19.81 -27.21 -25.50
C ASN A 795 -20.66 -26.61 -24.37
N LEU A 796 -21.61 -25.73 -24.70
CA LEU A 796 -22.46 -25.02 -23.74
C LEU A 796 -23.88 -25.56 -23.78
N THR A 797 -24.57 -25.53 -22.66
CA THR A 797 -26.00 -25.83 -22.59
C THR A 797 -26.85 -24.70 -23.17
N ALA A 798 -28.10 -24.95 -23.47
CA ALA A 798 -29.02 -23.92 -23.94
C ALA A 798 -29.18 -22.77 -22.94
N ALA A 799 -29.22 -23.07 -21.64
CA ALA A 799 -29.25 -22.05 -20.57
C ALA A 799 -27.98 -21.23 -20.51
N GLN A 800 -26.79 -21.80 -20.75
CA GLN A 800 -25.53 -21.06 -20.78
C GLN A 800 -25.40 -20.20 -22.06
N LEU A 801 -26.07 -20.56 -23.15
CA LEU A 801 -26.11 -19.73 -24.36
C LEU A 801 -27.07 -18.54 -24.25
N ASN A 802 -28.05 -18.63 -23.36
CA ASN A 802 -29.07 -17.61 -23.09
C ASN A 802 -29.19 -17.39 -21.58
N PRO A 803 -28.16 -16.84 -20.93
CA PRO A 803 -28.05 -16.84 -19.47
C PRO A 803 -29.08 -15.95 -18.75
N THR A 804 -29.72 -15.02 -19.48
CA THR A 804 -30.71 -14.07 -18.94
C THR A 804 -32.16 -14.36 -19.36
N GLU A 805 -32.44 -15.48 -20.04
CA GLU A 805 -33.77 -15.89 -20.43
C GLU A 805 -34.47 -16.76 -19.38
#